data_16caafe7b4adc6080a085ff0e4b3caf0
#
_entry.id   16caafe7b4adc6080a085ff0e4b3caf0
#
_cell.length_a   1.000
_cell.length_b   1.000
_cell.length_c   1.000
_cell.angle_alpha   90.00
_cell.angle_beta   90.00
_cell.angle_gamma   90.00
#
_symmetry.space_group_name_H-M   'P 1'
#
loop_
_entity.id
_entity.type
_entity.pdbx_description
1 polymer ?
#
loop_
_entity_poly.entity_id
_entity_poly.type
_entity_poly.pdbx_seq_one_letter_code
_entity_poly.pdbx_strand_id
1 'polypeptide(L)'
;MKRKIFSFVIMFICISVILCGHLVSAKSSDYVPYEHYTYWNDITGGDRKSVYNRPMFDVKEQIDFVDLGIEAFTELTDVCTDKYGNIYLLDSQSRLVLLDHNYKYLREITQVISDEENYKFEKAASVYVHTDKTIFICDTQNQRVLHCDEKGNFIDKYLLPDSTLIPENFEFRPIRVVADSKNYVYILSQGSYYGALLYAPDKSFIGFYGSNTVTNGIIGSLKSLIDRMFPNNTKKSNAERALPYSFTDIVVDGDDFIYTATDNAKKGQIKKLNPGLGSNILDSDDLNFGDDKINTTHDSTGQQFTQKISGLGVDENGFIYCLDISYGRIFAYDAQGRMITAFGGGMENGTQKGNFTNASAIAVNGKDVLVCDKTLNTLTVFTQNSYGEKVFSLTKMTIDGDYAESKQGWQEVLKLDRNLQIAYTGISRAYISDGEYEKAIDAALEGYDRDTYSIAFEYYRTEWLSNNFVMLAVIAITVTLLIASAVIVVKRKHSCLVKDGPFRTMLNTLVHPATAYEDIKYKKKGSVKLALNVLAVFYITANLKELIGGFLFTEYDPGTFNSFWVFVKTIGLVVLWVISNWLVSTLSQGKGKMKEIFIVTCYSLIPIIFERIIWIILSHFLLPKESSILFILQAAAMIYAFIIFVSGMLCIHDYTMMRFIGTGLLSVMGIAALVFLIVLVAILVQQEWGFFTTLFLELFM
;
A
#
# COMPACT_ATOMS: atom_id res chain seq x y z
N MET A 1 -0.22 -11.90 -51.33
CA MET A 1 -0.29 -10.89 -50.25
C MET A 1 -0.92 -11.42 -48.97
N LYS A 2 -2.03 -12.14 -49.01
CA LYS A 2 -2.71 -12.74 -47.84
C LYS A 2 -1.83 -13.75 -47.07
N ARG A 3 -1.03 -14.58 -47.74
CA ARG A 3 -0.10 -15.56 -47.08
C ARG A 3 1.06 -14.89 -46.31
N LYS A 4 1.58 -13.76 -46.79
CA LYS A 4 2.67 -13.04 -46.08
C LYS A 4 2.18 -12.34 -44.80
N ILE A 5 0.94 -11.85 -44.77
CA ILE A 5 0.33 -11.24 -43.58
C ILE A 5 0.04 -12.29 -42.52
N PHE A 6 -0.47 -13.46 -42.94
CA PHE A 6 -0.73 -14.59 -42.04
C PHE A 6 0.56 -15.16 -41.43
N SER A 7 1.63 -15.26 -42.23
CA SER A 7 2.96 -15.68 -41.73
C SER A 7 3.56 -14.68 -40.74
N PHE A 8 3.33 -13.37 -40.93
CA PHE A 8 3.81 -12.33 -40.03
C PHE A 8 3.05 -12.31 -38.70
N VAL A 9 1.75 -12.55 -38.73
CA VAL A 9 0.91 -12.69 -37.53
C VAL A 9 1.28 -13.93 -36.72
N ILE A 10 1.52 -15.06 -37.39
CA ILE A 10 1.96 -16.29 -36.69
C ILE A 10 3.37 -16.11 -36.11
N MET A 11 4.28 -15.48 -36.85
CA MET A 11 5.63 -15.20 -36.34
C MET A 11 5.59 -14.26 -35.12
N PHE A 12 4.69 -13.27 -35.12
CA PHE A 12 4.50 -12.37 -33.99
C PHE A 12 3.87 -13.07 -32.77
N ILE A 13 2.92 -13.97 -33.01
CA ILE A 13 2.33 -14.81 -31.94
C ILE A 13 3.38 -15.79 -31.40
N CYS A 14 4.18 -16.41 -32.24
CA CYS A 14 5.26 -17.31 -31.80
C CYS A 14 6.34 -16.57 -31.00
N ILE A 15 6.72 -15.37 -31.43
CA ILE A 15 7.69 -14.52 -30.67
C ILE A 15 7.08 -14.10 -29.32
N SER A 16 5.80 -13.77 -29.27
CA SER A 16 5.11 -13.43 -28.02
C SER A 16 5.03 -14.63 -27.06
N VAL A 17 4.83 -15.85 -27.59
CA VAL A 17 4.80 -17.09 -26.80
C VAL A 17 6.20 -17.49 -26.31
N ILE A 18 7.24 -17.24 -27.11
CA ILE A 18 8.63 -17.50 -26.69
C ILE A 18 9.11 -16.49 -25.64
N LEU A 19 8.64 -15.23 -25.71
CA LEU A 19 8.90 -14.20 -24.68
C LEU A 19 8.10 -14.42 -23.39
N CYS A 20 6.97 -15.13 -23.44
CA CYS A 20 6.22 -15.54 -22.24
C CYS A 20 6.81 -16.78 -21.54
N GLY A 21 7.84 -17.42 -22.08
CA GLY A 21 8.37 -18.70 -21.61
C GLY A 21 9.26 -18.64 -20.36
N HIS A 22 9.39 -17.51 -19.69
CA HIS A 22 10.06 -17.45 -18.39
C HIS A 22 9.16 -16.85 -17.32
N LEU A 23 7.99 -17.46 -17.11
CA LEU A 23 7.45 -17.55 -15.77
C LEU A 23 8.38 -18.52 -15.01
N VAL A 24 9.47 -18.00 -14.50
CA VAL A 24 10.11 -18.60 -13.34
C VAL A 24 9.04 -18.45 -12.25
N SER A 25 8.25 -19.50 -12.08
CA SER A 25 7.62 -19.77 -10.80
C SER A 25 8.80 -19.85 -9.84
N ALA A 26 9.10 -18.77 -9.13
CA ALA A 26 9.86 -18.87 -7.93
C ALA A 26 9.04 -19.86 -7.08
N LYS A 27 9.49 -21.12 -7.03
CA LYS A 27 9.14 -22.01 -5.94
C LYS A 27 9.33 -21.15 -4.71
N SER A 28 8.28 -21.05 -3.88
CA SER A 28 8.45 -20.57 -2.52
C SER A 28 9.72 -21.21 -2.00
N SER A 29 10.76 -20.42 -1.81
CA SER A 29 11.99 -20.92 -1.20
C SER A 29 11.53 -21.56 0.09
N ASP A 30 12.00 -22.76 0.34
CA ASP A 30 11.76 -23.45 1.60
C ASP A 30 11.95 -22.42 2.71
N TYR A 31 10.93 -22.25 3.51
CA TYR A 31 10.84 -21.25 4.55
C TYR A 31 11.99 -21.45 5.52
N VAL A 32 12.99 -20.58 5.47
CA VAL A 32 14.13 -20.63 6.37
C VAL A 32 13.76 -19.83 7.60
N PRO A 33 13.70 -20.44 8.80
CA PRO A 33 13.54 -19.70 10.05
C PRO A 33 14.67 -18.66 10.13
N TYR A 34 14.40 -17.48 10.64
CA TYR A 34 15.30 -16.32 10.71
C TYR A 34 15.53 -15.58 9.37
N GLU A 35 14.59 -15.60 8.45
CA GLU A 35 14.65 -14.70 7.33
C GLU A 35 14.63 -13.24 7.81
N HIS A 36 15.66 -12.48 7.39
CA HIS A 36 15.70 -11.05 7.57
C HIS A 36 15.47 -10.39 6.22
N TYR A 37 14.40 -9.61 6.13
CA TYR A 37 14.04 -8.93 4.89
C TYR A 37 13.46 -7.55 5.16
N THR A 38 13.43 -6.71 4.13
CA THR A 38 12.68 -5.45 4.11
C THR A 38 11.82 -5.41 2.86
N TYR A 39 10.91 -4.47 2.81
CA TYR A 39 10.19 -4.13 1.60
C TYR A 39 10.77 -2.87 1.02
N TRP A 40 11.15 -2.91 -0.25
CA TRP A 40 11.40 -1.68 -0.98
C TRP A 40 10.06 -1.02 -1.21
N ASN A 41 10.00 0.29 -0.92
CA ASN A 41 8.79 1.07 -1.05
C ASN A 41 8.20 0.86 -2.41
N ASP A 42 6.92 0.54 -2.41
CA ASP A 42 6.22 0.22 -3.61
C ASP A 42 6.11 1.46 -4.50
N ILE A 43 6.62 1.27 -5.69
CA ILE A 43 6.52 2.23 -6.75
C ILE A 43 5.08 2.28 -7.30
N THR A 44 4.28 1.25 -7.06
CA THR A 44 3.05 1.00 -7.81
C THR A 44 1.76 1.04 -6.98
N GLY A 45 1.87 1.23 -5.65
CA GLY A 45 0.69 1.18 -4.77
C GLY A 45 0.02 -0.19 -4.69
N GLY A 46 0.68 -1.27 -5.10
CA GLY A 46 0.09 -2.61 -5.15
C GLY A 46 0.94 -3.73 -4.59
N ASP A 47 2.17 -3.89 -5.02
CA ASP A 47 2.98 -5.05 -4.67
C ASP A 47 4.35 -4.66 -4.13
N ARG A 48 4.53 -4.66 -2.82
CA ARG A 48 5.84 -4.49 -2.22
C ARG A 48 6.74 -5.65 -2.61
N LYS A 49 7.98 -5.34 -3.00
CA LYS A 49 8.99 -6.35 -3.26
C LYS A 49 9.76 -6.63 -1.98
N SER A 50 9.62 -7.84 -1.44
CA SER A 50 10.47 -8.28 -0.33
C SER A 50 11.90 -8.47 -0.83
N VAL A 51 12.85 -7.95 -0.07
CA VAL A 51 14.28 -8.00 -0.37
C VAL A 51 14.99 -8.49 0.88
N TYR A 52 15.76 -9.58 0.74
CA TYR A 52 16.54 -10.13 1.85
C TYR A 52 17.63 -9.16 2.26
N ASN A 53 17.75 -8.96 3.57
CA ASN A 53 18.76 -8.14 4.18
C ASN A 53 19.71 -8.98 5.02
N ARG A 54 20.87 -8.39 5.33
CA ARG A 54 21.75 -8.97 6.34
C ARG A 54 21.03 -8.98 7.70
N PRO A 55 21.10 -10.09 8.48
CA PRO A 55 20.50 -10.17 9.80
C PRO A 55 20.92 -9.04 10.71
N MET A 56 19.95 -8.40 11.36
CA MET A 56 20.12 -7.29 12.32
C MET A 56 19.87 -7.75 13.75
N PHE A 57 19.14 -8.85 13.93
CA PHE A 57 18.79 -9.43 15.23
C PHE A 57 19.23 -10.89 15.27
N ASP A 58 19.80 -11.28 16.40
CA ASP A 58 20.12 -12.66 16.71
C ASP A 58 19.27 -13.10 17.91
N VAL A 59 18.94 -14.41 18.00
CA VAL A 59 18.31 -14.95 19.20
C VAL A 59 19.38 -15.07 20.27
N LYS A 60 19.29 -14.20 21.26
CA LYS A 60 20.18 -14.20 22.42
C LYS A 60 19.90 -15.41 23.31
N GLU A 61 18.63 -15.63 23.61
CA GLU A 61 18.19 -16.67 24.51
C GLU A 61 16.72 -17.03 24.24
N GLN A 62 16.37 -18.27 24.49
CA GLN A 62 14.99 -18.72 24.61
C GLN A 62 14.84 -19.34 26.00
N ILE A 63 14.08 -18.68 26.81
CA ILE A 63 13.93 -18.99 28.23
C ILE A 63 12.74 -19.92 28.40
N ASP A 64 13.01 -21.12 28.91
CA ASP A 64 11.99 -22.02 29.46
C ASP A 64 11.84 -21.74 30.96
N PHE A 65 10.64 -21.42 31.37
CA PHE A 65 10.39 -21.03 32.76
C PHE A 65 10.58 -22.19 33.74
N VAL A 66 10.41 -23.44 33.30
CA VAL A 66 10.68 -24.64 34.10
C VAL A 66 12.16 -24.70 34.48
N ASP A 67 13.07 -24.32 33.58
CA ASP A 67 14.51 -24.26 33.86
C ASP A 67 14.87 -23.21 34.90
N LEU A 68 14.05 -22.19 35.08
CA LEU A 68 14.18 -21.17 36.13
C LEU A 68 13.54 -21.59 37.44
N GLY A 69 12.95 -22.79 37.53
CA GLY A 69 12.22 -23.26 38.70
C GLY A 69 10.86 -22.58 38.92
N ILE A 70 10.33 -21.96 37.86
CA ILE A 70 9.02 -21.32 37.84
C ILE A 70 8.01 -22.35 37.34
N GLU A 71 6.89 -22.49 38.01
CA GLU A 71 5.80 -23.33 37.51
C GLU A 71 5.32 -22.86 36.15
N ALA A 72 5.06 -23.78 35.23
CA ALA A 72 4.60 -23.46 33.89
C ALA A 72 3.36 -22.54 33.92
N PHE A 73 3.33 -21.57 33.00
CA PHE A 73 2.16 -20.71 32.84
C PHE A 73 0.99 -21.51 32.25
N THR A 74 -0.19 -21.22 32.72
CA THR A 74 -1.41 -21.81 32.13
C THR A 74 -1.65 -21.19 30.74
N GLU A 75 -1.50 -19.88 30.63
CA GLU A 75 -1.60 -19.14 29.38
C GLU A 75 -0.79 -17.85 29.51
N LEU A 76 0.42 -17.84 28.95
CA LEU A 76 1.28 -16.65 28.91
C LEU A 76 0.73 -15.64 27.90
N THR A 77 0.04 -14.62 28.40
CA THR A 77 -0.71 -13.68 27.54
C THR A 77 0.01 -12.39 27.23
N ASP A 78 0.79 -11.88 28.20
CA ASP A 78 1.38 -10.56 28.02
C ASP A 78 2.76 -10.43 28.67
N VAL A 79 3.55 -9.49 28.17
CA VAL A 79 4.86 -9.11 28.68
C VAL A 79 5.00 -7.59 28.68
N CYS A 80 5.51 -7.05 29.76
CA CYS A 80 5.83 -5.64 29.88
C CYS A 80 7.21 -5.47 30.52
N THR A 81 7.88 -4.36 30.27
CA THR A 81 9.18 -4.02 30.88
C THR A 81 9.07 -2.68 31.60
N ASP A 82 9.80 -2.55 32.70
CA ASP A 82 9.94 -1.25 33.37
C ASP A 82 11.19 -0.51 32.88
N LYS A 83 11.35 0.75 33.28
CA LYS A 83 12.52 1.57 32.93
C LYS A 83 13.86 1.07 33.51
N TYR A 84 13.84 0.07 34.40
CA TYR A 84 15.02 -0.57 34.97
C TYR A 84 15.39 -1.87 34.27
N GLY A 85 14.58 -2.29 33.28
CA GLY A 85 14.76 -3.52 32.54
C GLY A 85 14.19 -4.75 33.21
N ASN A 86 13.42 -4.62 34.31
CA ASN A 86 12.70 -5.74 34.87
C ASN A 86 11.54 -6.14 33.96
N ILE A 87 11.25 -7.43 33.93
CA ILE A 87 10.28 -8.05 33.03
C ILE A 87 9.10 -8.57 33.81
N TYR A 88 7.92 -8.23 33.38
CA TYR A 88 6.64 -8.62 33.97
C TYR A 88 5.91 -9.53 32.99
N LEU A 89 5.64 -10.77 33.39
CA LEU A 89 5.02 -11.82 32.59
C LEU A 89 3.65 -12.16 33.17
N LEU A 90 2.61 -12.01 32.39
CA LEU A 90 1.24 -12.22 32.83
C LEU A 90 0.73 -13.59 32.39
N ASP A 91 0.34 -14.39 33.36
CA ASP A 91 -0.51 -15.58 33.18
C ASP A 91 -1.98 -15.15 33.26
N SER A 92 -2.75 -15.34 32.23
CA SER A 92 -4.16 -14.92 32.19
C SER A 92 -5.00 -15.53 33.31
N GLN A 93 -4.60 -16.67 33.82
CA GLN A 93 -5.41 -17.44 34.75
C GLN A 93 -5.14 -17.08 36.23
N SER A 94 -3.91 -16.71 36.59
CA SER A 94 -3.61 -16.78 38.03
C SER A 94 -2.55 -15.83 38.56
N ARG A 95 -1.58 -15.31 37.77
CA ARG A 95 -0.41 -14.66 38.36
C ARG A 95 0.35 -13.72 37.44
N LEU A 96 1.08 -12.81 38.04
CA LEU A 96 2.06 -11.95 37.41
C LEU A 96 3.45 -12.35 37.96
N VAL A 97 4.33 -12.81 37.07
CA VAL A 97 5.70 -13.20 37.39
C VAL A 97 6.67 -12.07 37.04
N LEU A 98 7.59 -11.78 37.94
CA LEU A 98 8.59 -10.75 37.79
C LEU A 98 9.99 -11.35 37.66
N LEU A 99 10.71 -10.95 36.60
CA LEU A 99 12.12 -11.26 36.37
C LEU A 99 12.95 -10.00 36.46
N ASP A 100 14.23 -10.13 36.84
CA ASP A 100 15.18 -9.02 36.74
C ASP A 100 15.68 -8.81 35.28
N HIS A 101 16.49 -7.79 35.07
CA HIS A 101 17.12 -7.48 33.80
C HIS A 101 18.05 -8.58 33.26
N ASN A 102 18.42 -9.56 34.08
CA ASN A 102 19.20 -10.75 33.70
C ASN A 102 18.33 -12.00 33.59
N TYR A 103 17.02 -11.82 33.44
CA TYR A 103 16.02 -12.87 33.30
C TYR A 103 15.91 -13.82 34.50
N LYS A 104 16.37 -13.42 35.71
CA LYS A 104 16.25 -14.23 36.93
C LYS A 104 14.94 -13.94 37.63
N TYR A 105 14.33 -14.99 38.17
CA TYR A 105 13.11 -14.87 38.93
C TYR A 105 13.31 -14.00 40.19
N LEU A 106 12.43 -13.04 40.36
CA LEU A 106 12.38 -12.16 41.54
C LEU A 106 11.25 -12.56 42.47
N ARG A 107 10.04 -12.61 41.97
CA ARG A 107 8.82 -12.88 42.72
C ARG A 107 7.63 -13.06 41.77
N GLU A 108 6.50 -13.47 42.39
CA GLU A 108 5.20 -13.48 41.71
C GLU A 108 4.13 -12.77 42.52
N ILE A 109 3.10 -12.26 41.85
CA ILE A 109 1.90 -11.64 42.41
C ILE A 109 0.72 -12.48 41.95
N THR A 110 0.06 -13.19 42.85
CA THR A 110 -1.08 -14.08 42.56
C THR A 110 -2.44 -13.40 42.79
N GLN A 111 -2.46 -12.30 43.50
CA GLN A 111 -3.63 -11.49 43.80
C GLN A 111 -3.21 -10.07 44.17
N VAL A 112 -4.08 -9.12 43.98
CA VAL A 112 -3.91 -7.76 44.51
C VAL A 112 -4.50 -7.69 45.90
N ILE A 113 -3.67 -7.32 46.89
CA ILE A 113 -4.00 -7.30 48.30
C ILE A 113 -4.63 -5.98 48.68
N SER A 114 -5.80 -6.02 49.29
CA SER A 114 -6.49 -4.84 49.82
C SER A 114 -6.97 -5.11 51.25
N ASP A 115 -7.12 -4.05 52.03
CA ASP A 115 -7.63 -4.13 53.41
C ASP A 115 -9.08 -4.67 53.49
N GLU A 116 -9.85 -4.47 52.42
CA GLU A 116 -11.27 -4.86 52.34
C GLU A 116 -11.45 -6.24 51.73
N GLU A 117 -10.86 -6.51 50.57
CA GLU A 117 -11.01 -7.73 49.80
C GLU A 117 -9.79 -7.95 48.88
N ASN A 118 -9.27 -9.18 48.84
CA ASN A 118 -8.19 -9.55 47.92
C ASN A 118 -8.75 -9.83 46.51
N TYR A 119 -8.16 -9.20 45.48
CA TYR A 119 -8.58 -9.37 44.09
C TYR A 119 -7.73 -10.39 43.37
N LYS A 120 -8.35 -11.52 43.01
CA LYS A 120 -7.75 -12.52 42.11
C LYS A 120 -8.01 -12.13 40.67
N PHE A 121 -7.08 -12.50 39.77
CA PHE A 121 -7.21 -12.28 38.34
C PHE A 121 -8.06 -13.39 37.71
N GLU A 122 -8.82 -13.04 36.68
CA GLU A 122 -9.57 -14.00 35.89
C GLU A 122 -9.51 -13.59 34.41
N LYS A 123 -8.82 -14.41 33.60
CA LYS A 123 -8.54 -14.12 32.17
C LYS A 123 -7.99 -12.73 31.98
N ALA A 124 -7.00 -12.35 32.74
CA ALA A 124 -6.31 -11.10 32.62
C ALA A 124 -5.63 -11.03 31.26
N ALA A 125 -5.85 -9.93 30.49
CA ALA A 125 -5.38 -9.80 29.13
C ALA A 125 -4.04 -9.07 29.00
N SER A 126 -3.77 -8.09 29.88
CA SER A 126 -2.52 -7.33 29.80
C SER A 126 -2.07 -6.76 31.14
N VAL A 127 -0.78 -6.45 31.19
CA VAL A 127 -0.11 -5.74 32.28
C VAL A 127 0.63 -4.53 31.73
N TYR A 128 0.58 -3.42 32.45
CA TYR A 128 1.37 -2.24 32.17
C TYR A 128 2.04 -1.72 33.45
N VAL A 129 3.30 -1.38 33.35
CA VAL A 129 4.08 -0.84 34.47
C VAL A 129 4.40 0.62 34.21
N HIS A 130 3.88 1.48 35.07
CA HIS A 130 4.09 2.92 34.96
C HIS A 130 5.50 3.34 35.44
N THR A 131 5.92 4.51 35.07
CA THR A 131 7.27 5.05 35.42
C THR A 131 7.51 5.19 36.91
N ASP A 132 6.45 5.29 37.74
CA ASP A 132 6.50 5.33 39.20
C ASP A 132 6.50 3.93 39.85
N LYS A 133 6.57 2.85 39.03
CA LYS A 133 6.54 1.44 39.41
C LYS A 133 5.16 0.92 39.81
N THR A 134 4.11 1.70 39.64
CA THR A 134 2.76 1.13 39.82
C THR A 134 2.39 0.24 38.66
N ILE A 135 1.54 -0.72 38.90
CA ILE A 135 1.19 -1.80 37.99
C ILE A 135 -0.31 -1.73 37.70
N PHE A 136 -0.65 -1.70 36.42
CA PHE A 136 -2.02 -1.80 35.94
C PHE A 136 -2.25 -3.17 35.32
N ILE A 137 -3.34 -3.85 35.67
CA ILE A 137 -3.69 -5.20 35.22
C ILE A 137 -5.10 -5.17 34.63
N CYS A 138 -5.23 -5.49 33.35
CA CYS A 138 -6.55 -5.66 32.71
C CYS A 138 -7.15 -7.01 33.08
N ASP A 139 -7.99 -7.03 34.12
CA ASP A 139 -8.73 -8.19 34.58
C ASP A 139 -10.04 -8.34 33.80
N THR A 140 -9.92 -8.84 32.56
CA THR A 140 -10.92 -8.77 31.50
C THR A 140 -12.23 -9.44 31.84
N GLN A 141 -12.17 -10.65 32.44
CA GLN A 141 -13.38 -11.41 32.81
C GLN A 141 -14.15 -10.73 33.93
N ASN A 142 -13.45 -10.07 34.84
CA ASN A 142 -14.05 -9.31 35.93
C ASN A 142 -14.40 -7.86 35.52
N GLN A 143 -14.24 -7.50 34.25
CA GLN A 143 -14.62 -6.21 33.68
C GLN A 143 -14.04 -5.02 34.47
N ARG A 144 -12.74 -5.11 34.80
CA ARG A 144 -12.04 -4.08 35.56
C ARG A 144 -10.57 -3.97 35.16
N VAL A 145 -9.97 -2.83 35.46
CA VAL A 145 -8.51 -2.67 35.49
C VAL A 145 -8.11 -2.46 36.94
N LEU A 146 -7.21 -3.30 37.45
CA LEU A 146 -6.66 -3.17 38.77
C LEU A 146 -5.39 -2.31 38.72
N HIS A 147 -5.25 -1.41 39.69
CA HIS A 147 -4.06 -0.58 39.90
C HIS A 147 -3.47 -0.92 41.25
N CYS A 148 -2.22 -1.33 41.28
CA CYS A 148 -1.52 -1.74 42.51
C CYS A 148 -0.07 -1.21 42.52
N ASP A 149 0.55 -1.26 43.70
CA ASP A 149 1.97 -0.93 43.84
C ASP A 149 2.86 -2.09 43.30
N GLU A 150 4.17 -1.85 43.30
CA GLU A 150 5.13 -2.87 42.87
C GLU A 150 5.04 -4.19 43.66
N LYS A 151 4.49 -4.20 44.88
CA LYS A 151 4.34 -5.39 45.74
C LYS A 151 3.00 -6.09 45.56
N GLY A 152 2.09 -5.51 44.79
CA GLY A 152 0.74 -6.04 44.62
C GLY A 152 -0.27 -5.50 45.64
N ASN A 153 0.05 -4.45 46.42
CA ASN A 153 -0.94 -3.82 47.26
C ASN A 153 -1.88 -2.94 46.43
N PHE A 154 -3.15 -3.03 46.70
CA PHE A 154 -4.20 -2.30 45.99
C PHE A 154 -4.05 -0.81 46.19
N ILE A 155 -4.07 -0.05 45.07
CA ILE A 155 -4.17 1.39 45.06
C ILE A 155 -5.57 1.77 44.61
N ASP A 156 -6.04 1.18 43.50
CA ASP A 156 -7.28 1.56 42.88
C ASP A 156 -7.79 0.58 41.82
N LYS A 157 -9.01 0.84 41.31
CA LYS A 157 -9.60 0.12 40.16
C LYS A 157 -10.35 1.04 39.22
N TYR A 158 -10.35 0.70 37.93
CA TYR A 158 -11.15 1.34 36.89
C TYR A 158 -12.26 0.40 36.44
N LEU A 159 -13.46 0.88 36.41
CA LEU A 159 -14.68 0.18 36.00
C LEU A 159 -15.32 0.91 34.83
N LEU A 160 -16.40 0.33 34.27
CA LEU A 160 -17.22 1.03 33.29
C LEU A 160 -17.69 2.37 33.86
N PRO A 161 -17.39 3.50 33.19
CA PRO A 161 -17.79 4.81 33.69
C PRO A 161 -19.29 5.03 33.53
N ASP A 162 -19.90 5.66 34.52
CA ASP A 162 -21.29 6.13 34.43
C ASP A 162 -21.29 7.50 33.72
N SER A 163 -21.48 7.49 32.40
CA SER A 163 -21.43 8.67 31.56
C SER A 163 -22.36 8.56 30.36
N THR A 164 -23.03 9.66 30.03
CA THR A 164 -23.86 9.75 28.83
C THR A 164 -23.07 9.62 27.51
N LEU A 165 -21.75 9.71 27.56
CA LEU A 165 -20.87 9.48 26.42
C LEU A 165 -20.67 8.00 26.12
N ILE A 166 -21.02 7.10 27.06
CA ILE A 166 -20.92 5.66 26.86
C ILE A 166 -22.21 5.18 26.17
N PRO A 167 -22.09 4.45 25.04
CA PRO A 167 -23.25 3.86 24.36
C PRO A 167 -23.99 2.84 25.26
N GLU A 168 -25.32 2.77 25.17
CA GLU A 168 -26.16 1.88 25.99
C GLU A 168 -25.76 0.40 25.93
N ASN A 169 -25.19 -0.07 24.81
CA ASN A 169 -24.78 -1.45 24.61
C ASN A 169 -23.25 -1.63 24.68
N PHE A 170 -22.53 -0.73 25.36
CA PHE A 170 -21.09 -0.82 25.46
C PHE A 170 -20.68 -1.90 26.46
N GLU A 171 -19.90 -2.91 26.00
CA GLU A 171 -19.32 -3.92 26.86
C GLU A 171 -17.92 -3.49 27.31
N PHE A 172 -17.71 -3.36 28.62
CA PHE A 172 -16.40 -3.05 29.17
C PHE A 172 -15.61 -4.33 29.41
N ARG A 173 -14.78 -4.70 28.43
CA ARG A 173 -13.85 -5.83 28.52
C ARG A 173 -12.43 -5.30 28.26
N PRO A 174 -11.75 -4.79 29.30
CA PRO A 174 -10.44 -4.20 29.13
C PRO A 174 -9.42 -5.23 28.64
N ILE A 175 -8.72 -4.90 27.54
CA ILE A 175 -7.71 -5.76 26.93
C ILE A 175 -6.31 -5.16 26.97
N ARG A 176 -6.21 -3.84 27.04
CA ARG A 176 -4.95 -3.10 27.13
C ARG A 176 -5.14 -1.85 27.97
N VAL A 177 -4.11 -1.48 28.70
CA VAL A 177 -4.08 -0.25 29.49
C VAL A 177 -2.69 0.38 29.41
N VAL A 178 -2.62 1.70 29.29
CA VAL A 178 -1.40 2.48 29.44
C VAL A 178 -1.72 3.76 30.20
N ALA A 179 -0.70 4.35 30.83
CA ALA A 179 -0.82 5.66 31.46
C ALA A 179 0.32 6.56 30.99
N ASP A 180 0.02 7.84 30.75
CA ASP A 180 1.04 8.84 30.40
C ASP A 180 1.74 9.40 31.64
N SER A 181 2.77 10.22 31.45
CA SER A 181 3.56 10.82 32.54
C SER A 181 2.74 11.72 33.48
N LYS A 182 1.55 12.14 33.05
CA LYS A 182 0.60 12.97 33.81
C LYS A 182 -0.48 12.16 34.48
N ASN A 183 -0.40 10.82 34.45
CA ASN A 183 -1.38 9.87 35.00
C ASN A 183 -2.76 9.91 34.31
N TYR A 184 -2.85 10.32 33.03
CA TYR A 184 -4.02 10.00 32.26
C TYR A 184 -3.96 8.52 31.85
N VAL A 185 -5.07 7.80 32.07
CA VAL A 185 -5.14 6.37 31.82
C VAL A 185 -5.99 6.08 30.58
N TYR A 186 -5.41 5.31 29.66
CA TYR A 186 -6.04 4.92 28.41
C TYR A 186 -6.33 3.43 28.45
N ILE A 187 -7.60 3.05 28.29
CA ILE A 187 -8.05 1.66 28.39
C ILE A 187 -8.70 1.23 27.08
N LEU A 188 -8.18 0.20 26.43
CA LEU A 188 -8.85 -0.44 25.30
C LEU A 188 -9.83 -1.48 25.79
N SER A 189 -11.07 -1.43 25.31
CA SER A 189 -12.07 -2.47 25.53
C SER A 189 -12.22 -3.33 24.27
N GLN A 190 -12.30 -4.63 24.43
CA GLN A 190 -12.44 -5.61 23.35
C GLN A 190 -13.62 -5.26 22.44
N GLY A 191 -13.36 -5.17 21.12
CA GLY A 191 -14.40 -4.91 20.13
C GLY A 191 -14.90 -3.45 20.10
N SER A 192 -14.32 -2.55 20.91
CA SER A 192 -14.65 -1.13 20.86
C SER A 192 -14.08 -0.45 19.63
N TYR A 193 -14.92 0.12 18.79
CA TYR A 193 -14.54 0.93 17.64
C TYR A 193 -14.54 2.44 17.93
N TYR A 194 -14.85 2.84 19.17
CA TYR A 194 -14.83 4.24 19.60
C TYR A 194 -13.42 4.77 19.93
N GLY A 195 -12.44 3.87 20.06
CA GLY A 195 -11.08 4.17 20.53
C GLY A 195 -10.88 3.74 21.99
N ALA A 196 -9.83 4.28 22.63
CA ALA A 196 -9.53 4.02 24.04
C ALA A 196 -10.42 4.85 24.96
N LEU A 197 -10.85 4.28 26.06
CA LEU A 197 -11.48 5.05 27.15
C LEU A 197 -10.38 5.87 27.85
N LEU A 198 -10.57 7.17 27.96
CA LEU A 198 -9.63 8.09 28.58
C LEU A 198 -10.14 8.55 29.95
N TYR A 199 -9.33 8.33 30.97
CA TYR A 199 -9.56 8.78 32.34
C TYR A 199 -8.52 9.83 32.74
N ALA A 200 -8.99 10.87 33.44
CA ALA A 200 -8.14 11.85 34.05
C ALA A 200 -7.43 11.29 35.31
N PRO A 201 -6.41 11.98 35.85
CA PRO A 201 -5.72 11.56 37.08
C PRO A 201 -6.63 11.45 38.30
N ASP A 202 -7.74 12.18 38.34
CA ASP A 202 -8.80 12.08 39.35
C ASP A 202 -9.81 10.96 39.08
N LYS A 203 -9.57 10.14 38.03
CA LYS A 203 -10.39 9.03 37.54
C LYS A 203 -11.72 9.44 36.91
N SER A 204 -11.95 10.73 36.69
CA SER A 204 -13.10 11.16 35.89
C SER A 204 -12.93 10.69 34.45
N PHE A 205 -14.01 10.14 33.86
CA PHE A 205 -14.02 9.75 32.45
C PHE A 205 -14.14 11.01 31.59
N ILE A 206 -13.17 11.18 30.69
CA ILE A 206 -13.12 12.33 29.77
C ILE A 206 -13.89 12.03 28.48
N GLY A 207 -13.73 10.80 27.95
CA GLY A 207 -14.31 10.40 26.68
C GLY A 207 -13.52 9.30 26.01
N PHE A 208 -13.75 9.14 24.71
CA PHE A 208 -12.98 8.20 23.88
C PHE A 208 -11.83 8.92 23.18
N TYR A 209 -10.68 8.28 23.12
CA TYR A 209 -9.45 8.80 22.54
C TYR A 209 -9.05 8.00 21.32
N GLY A 210 -8.78 8.67 20.21
CA GLY A 210 -8.19 8.13 18.99
C GLY A 210 -9.05 7.04 18.34
N SER A 211 -10.09 7.38 17.60
CA SER A 211 -10.85 6.38 16.83
C SER A 211 -10.33 6.23 15.41
N ASN A 212 -10.52 5.04 14.82
CA ASN A 212 -10.29 4.85 13.39
C ASN A 212 -11.39 5.56 12.57
N THR A 213 -10.99 6.26 11.51
CA THR A 213 -11.93 6.88 10.57
C THR A 213 -12.40 5.89 9.52
N VAL A 214 -13.70 5.89 9.21
CA VAL A 214 -14.21 5.13 8.05
C VAL A 214 -13.92 5.92 6.79
N THR A 215 -13.01 5.47 5.97
CA THR A 215 -12.85 5.98 4.60
C THR A 215 -14.05 5.52 3.77
N ASN A 216 -15.04 6.39 3.62
CA ASN A 216 -16.12 6.19 2.65
C ASN A 216 -15.47 6.26 1.25
N GLY A 217 -15.29 5.12 0.61
CA GLY A 217 -14.86 5.07 -0.78
C GLY A 217 -15.79 5.89 -1.68
N ILE A 218 -15.32 6.30 -2.86
CA ILE A 218 -16.07 7.10 -3.85
C ILE A 218 -17.47 6.54 -4.10
N ILE A 219 -17.65 5.22 -4.05
CA ILE A 219 -18.93 4.52 -4.20
C ILE A 219 -19.87 4.82 -3.00
N GLY A 220 -19.34 4.89 -1.78
CA GLY A 220 -20.13 5.24 -0.59
C GLY A 220 -20.57 6.71 -0.60
N SER A 221 -19.69 7.61 -1.06
CA SER A 221 -20.01 9.03 -1.23
C SER A 221 -21.04 9.26 -2.34
N LEU A 222 -20.94 8.52 -3.45
CA LEU A 222 -21.91 8.57 -4.56
C LEU A 222 -23.27 8.02 -4.12
N LYS A 223 -23.29 6.92 -3.37
CA LYS A 223 -24.50 6.33 -2.80
C LYS A 223 -25.18 7.28 -1.82
N SER A 224 -24.44 7.95 -0.95
CA SER A 224 -24.98 8.95 -0.03
C SER A 224 -25.54 10.20 -0.75
N LEU A 225 -24.95 10.58 -1.89
CA LEU A 225 -25.48 11.64 -2.74
C LEU A 225 -26.77 11.20 -3.47
N ILE A 226 -26.83 9.98 -3.96
CA ILE A 226 -28.02 9.42 -4.62
C ILE A 226 -29.17 9.28 -3.59
N ASP A 227 -28.89 8.79 -2.39
CA ASP A 227 -29.88 8.66 -1.32
C ASP A 227 -30.40 10.02 -0.83
N ARG A 228 -29.59 11.08 -0.92
CA ARG A 228 -30.03 12.47 -0.67
C ARG A 228 -30.90 13.06 -1.79
N MET A 229 -30.58 12.69 -3.05
CA MET A 229 -31.35 13.19 -4.21
C MET A 229 -32.67 12.43 -4.41
N PHE A 230 -32.78 11.20 -3.96
CA PHE A 230 -33.95 10.33 -4.10
C PHE A 230 -34.35 9.70 -2.75
N PRO A 231 -34.99 10.43 -1.83
CA PRO A 231 -35.42 9.88 -0.57
C PRO A 231 -36.63 8.94 -0.81
N ASN A 232 -36.35 7.68 -1.10
CA ASN A 232 -37.38 6.65 -1.22
C ASN A 232 -37.77 6.12 0.18
N ASN A 233 -38.98 6.35 0.57
CA ASN A 233 -39.63 5.94 1.81
C ASN A 233 -39.98 4.44 1.88
N THR A 234 -39.14 3.53 1.39
CA THR A 234 -39.43 2.11 1.51
C THR A 234 -38.17 1.30 1.72
N LYS A 235 -38.13 0.70 2.90
CA LYS A 235 -37.15 -0.25 3.44
C LYS A 235 -35.90 0.42 4.00
N LYS A 236 -35.85 0.45 5.33
CA LYS A 236 -34.59 0.36 6.08
C LYS A 236 -33.85 -0.86 5.53
N SER A 237 -33.09 -0.71 4.47
CA SER A 237 -32.07 -1.66 4.14
C SER A 237 -31.10 -1.61 5.32
N ASN A 238 -30.85 -2.74 5.96
CA ASN A 238 -29.68 -2.96 6.80
C ASN A 238 -28.46 -2.78 5.90
N ALA A 239 -28.17 -1.55 5.49
CA ALA A 239 -26.83 -1.19 5.08
C ALA A 239 -26.04 -1.32 6.38
N GLU A 240 -25.32 -2.44 6.54
CA GLU A 240 -24.27 -2.57 7.52
C GLU A 240 -23.46 -1.27 7.41
N ARG A 241 -23.62 -0.38 8.40
CA ARG A 241 -22.72 0.75 8.55
C ARG A 241 -21.38 0.09 8.75
N ALA A 242 -20.46 0.26 7.81
CA ALA A 242 -19.09 -0.17 8.00
C ALA A 242 -18.60 0.50 9.30
N LEU A 243 -18.50 -0.26 10.36
CA LEU A 243 -17.96 0.21 11.61
C LEU A 243 -16.45 0.37 11.44
N PRO A 244 -15.82 1.36 12.07
CA PRO A 244 -14.36 1.45 12.12
C PRO A 244 -13.76 0.17 12.71
N TYR A 245 -12.54 -0.16 12.32
CA TYR A 245 -11.80 -1.24 12.95
C TYR A 245 -11.44 -0.84 14.39
N SER A 246 -11.52 -1.80 15.32
CA SER A 246 -11.08 -1.62 16.70
C SER A 246 -9.57 -1.67 16.82
N PHE A 247 -9.01 -0.96 17.79
CA PHE A 247 -7.62 -1.12 18.17
C PHE A 247 -7.39 -2.47 18.84
N THR A 248 -6.24 -3.07 18.56
CA THR A 248 -5.82 -4.36 19.14
C THR A 248 -4.75 -4.19 20.22
N ASP A 249 -3.94 -3.15 20.10
CA ASP A 249 -2.91 -2.83 21.06
C ASP A 249 -2.72 -1.32 21.22
N ILE A 250 -2.14 -0.92 22.36
CA ILE A 250 -1.81 0.47 22.70
C ILE A 250 -0.55 0.49 23.56
N VAL A 251 0.39 1.37 23.21
CA VAL A 251 1.60 1.63 23.97
C VAL A 251 1.86 3.13 24.04
N VAL A 252 2.62 3.56 25.08
CA VAL A 252 3.02 4.94 25.26
C VAL A 252 4.56 5.03 25.23
N ASP A 253 5.11 6.04 24.58
CA ASP A 253 6.54 6.31 24.61
C ASP A 253 6.93 7.29 25.73
N GLY A 254 8.25 7.56 25.86
CA GLY A 254 8.77 8.46 26.88
C GLY A 254 8.36 9.92 26.74
N ASP A 255 7.84 10.31 25.57
CA ASP A 255 7.35 11.66 25.24
C ASP A 255 5.81 11.76 25.30
N ASP A 256 5.15 10.79 25.89
CA ASP A 256 3.69 10.65 26.03
C ASP A 256 2.92 10.44 24.71
N PHE A 257 3.60 10.15 23.59
CA PHE A 257 2.87 9.76 22.38
C PHE A 257 2.27 8.37 22.53
N ILE A 258 1.04 8.24 22.07
CA ILE A 258 0.29 6.99 22.13
C ILE A 258 0.34 6.28 20.77
N TYR A 259 0.85 5.07 20.75
CA TYR A 259 0.85 4.23 19.56
C TYR A 259 -0.28 3.22 19.64
N THR A 260 -0.96 2.99 18.54
CA THR A 260 -2.06 2.02 18.46
C THR A 260 -1.86 1.08 17.30
N ALA A 261 -2.19 -0.20 17.49
CA ALA A 261 -2.29 -1.19 16.43
C ALA A 261 -3.76 -1.45 16.07
N THR A 262 -3.99 -1.84 14.82
CA THR A 262 -5.29 -2.22 14.30
C THR A 262 -5.12 -3.45 13.42
N ASP A 263 -5.78 -4.54 13.73
CA ASP A 263 -5.84 -5.69 12.84
C ASP A 263 -6.85 -5.46 11.71
N ASN A 264 -6.78 -6.30 10.67
CA ASN A 264 -7.70 -6.28 9.54
C ASN A 264 -7.78 -4.96 8.74
N ALA A 265 -7.06 -3.91 9.13
CA ALA A 265 -6.94 -2.69 8.33
C ALA A 265 -6.01 -2.94 7.15
N LYS A 266 -6.40 -2.50 5.96
CA LYS A 266 -5.54 -2.66 4.76
C LYS A 266 -4.35 -1.71 4.75
N LYS A 267 -4.50 -0.55 5.38
CA LYS A 267 -3.48 0.50 5.50
C LYS A 267 -3.65 1.20 6.84
N GLY A 268 -2.60 1.86 7.33
CA GLY A 268 -2.64 2.60 8.57
C GLY A 268 -2.84 1.71 9.79
N GLN A 269 -2.29 0.49 9.76
CA GLN A 269 -2.43 -0.48 10.85
C GLN A 269 -1.81 0.03 12.15
N ILE A 270 -0.78 0.87 12.07
CA ILE A 270 -0.13 1.50 13.21
C ILE A 270 -0.33 3.01 13.11
N LYS A 271 -0.67 3.64 14.22
CA LYS A 271 -0.81 5.08 14.35
C LYS A 271 0.01 5.57 15.53
N LYS A 272 0.61 6.76 15.40
CA LYS A 272 1.21 7.53 16.48
C LYS A 272 0.30 8.72 16.76
N LEU A 273 -0.35 8.73 17.91
CA LEU A 273 -1.37 9.72 18.27
C LEU A 273 -0.78 10.79 19.16
N ASN A 274 -1.12 12.05 18.88
CA ASN A 274 -0.74 13.18 19.72
C ASN A 274 -1.51 13.11 21.07
N PRO A 275 -0.81 13.20 22.23
CA PRO A 275 -1.45 13.07 23.56
C PRO A 275 -2.62 14.02 23.80
N GLY A 276 -2.55 15.25 23.25
CA GLY A 276 -3.58 16.27 23.50
C GLY A 276 -4.83 16.15 22.61
N LEU A 277 -4.65 15.70 21.36
CA LEU A 277 -5.72 15.78 20.34
C LEU A 277 -6.15 14.39 19.82
N GLY A 278 -5.42 13.33 20.11
CA GLY A 278 -5.66 12.00 19.54
C GLY A 278 -5.53 11.95 18.00
N SER A 279 -4.94 12.99 17.39
CA SER A 279 -4.68 13.02 15.96
C SER A 279 -3.46 12.19 15.61
N ASN A 280 -3.55 11.43 14.52
CA ASN A 280 -2.41 10.69 14.00
C ASN A 280 -1.36 11.65 13.44
N ILE A 281 -0.11 11.50 13.89
CA ILE A 281 1.04 12.29 13.42
C ILE A 281 1.99 11.49 12.54
N LEU A 282 1.87 10.15 12.51
CA LEU A 282 2.40 9.38 11.40
C LEU A 282 1.51 9.65 10.20
N ASP A 283 2.07 9.99 9.05
CA ASP A 283 1.33 10.08 7.79
C ASP A 283 0.97 8.65 7.31
N SER A 284 0.36 7.89 8.21
CA SER A 284 0.21 6.45 8.10
C SER A 284 -1.08 6.01 7.41
N ASP A 285 -1.97 6.93 7.06
CA ASP A 285 -3.23 6.56 6.38
C ASP A 285 -2.97 5.94 5.00
N ASP A 286 -1.82 6.27 4.40
CA ASP A 286 -1.33 5.67 3.15
C ASP A 286 -0.22 4.63 3.36
N LEU A 287 0.36 4.55 4.57
CA LEU A 287 1.39 3.57 4.89
C LEU A 287 0.76 2.19 5.12
N ASN A 288 1.49 1.19 4.66
CA ASN A 288 1.14 -0.20 4.85
C ASN A 288 2.18 -0.85 5.76
N PHE A 289 1.74 -1.38 6.89
CA PHE A 289 2.58 -2.04 7.89
C PHE A 289 2.45 -3.56 7.76
N GLY A 290 3.53 -4.27 8.09
CA GLY A 290 3.57 -5.72 8.04
C GLY A 290 3.74 -6.29 6.64
N ASP A 291 3.25 -7.49 6.39
CA ASP A 291 3.44 -8.23 5.14
C ASP A 291 2.17 -8.31 4.30
N ASP A 292 2.16 -7.67 3.13
CA ASP A 292 1.03 -7.72 2.19
C ASP A 292 0.85 -9.07 1.51
N LYS A 293 1.93 -9.83 1.36
CA LYS A 293 1.89 -11.12 0.64
C LYS A 293 1.18 -12.21 1.43
N ILE A 294 1.09 -12.05 2.74
CA ILE A 294 0.40 -13.00 3.63
C ILE A 294 -1.07 -13.16 3.23
N ASN A 295 -1.72 -12.08 2.80
CA ASN A 295 -3.11 -12.13 2.38
C ASN A 295 -3.37 -12.99 1.12
N THR A 296 -2.32 -13.46 0.46
CA THR A 296 -2.41 -14.36 -0.72
C THR A 296 -1.96 -15.78 -0.42
N THR A 297 -1.41 -16.03 0.78
CA THR A 297 -0.91 -17.35 1.19
C THR A 297 -2.06 -18.15 1.82
N HIS A 298 -2.13 -19.43 1.50
CA HIS A 298 -3.11 -20.36 2.05
C HIS A 298 -2.36 -21.41 2.87
N ASP A 299 -2.95 -21.82 3.97
CA ASP A 299 -2.43 -22.95 4.76
C ASP A 299 -2.63 -24.29 4.03
N SER A 300 -2.13 -25.38 4.63
CA SER A 300 -2.29 -26.74 4.08
C SER A 300 -3.76 -27.18 3.95
N THR A 301 -4.70 -26.47 4.61
CA THR A 301 -6.15 -26.69 4.52
C THR A 301 -6.82 -25.84 3.45
N GLY A 302 -6.10 -24.94 2.80
CA GLY A 302 -6.61 -23.98 1.81
C GLY A 302 -7.27 -22.75 2.44
N GLN A 303 -7.13 -22.53 3.75
CA GLN A 303 -7.62 -21.34 4.43
C GLN A 303 -6.64 -20.19 4.20
N GLN A 304 -7.14 -19.04 3.78
CA GLN A 304 -6.33 -17.85 3.56
C GLN A 304 -5.85 -17.27 4.89
N PHE A 305 -4.55 -17.07 5.01
CA PHE A 305 -3.98 -16.36 6.14
C PHE A 305 -4.24 -14.86 6.03
N THR A 306 -4.62 -14.26 7.14
CA THR A 306 -4.70 -12.80 7.27
C THR A 306 -3.70 -12.35 8.32
N GLN A 307 -2.97 -11.30 7.99
CA GLN A 307 -2.07 -10.62 8.93
C GLN A 307 -2.86 -10.09 10.12
N LYS A 308 -2.30 -10.27 11.33
CA LYS A 308 -2.85 -9.73 12.57
C LYS A 308 -1.77 -9.07 13.39
N ILE A 309 -1.59 -7.77 13.15
CA ILE A 309 -0.72 -6.95 14.01
C ILE A 309 -1.45 -6.71 15.32
N SER A 310 -1.02 -7.40 16.38
CA SER A 310 -1.69 -7.40 17.69
C SER A 310 -0.77 -7.05 18.85
N GLY A 311 0.54 -6.95 18.62
CA GLY A 311 1.51 -6.54 19.64
C GLY A 311 2.35 -5.37 19.15
N LEU A 312 2.53 -4.38 20.02
CA LEU A 312 3.40 -3.23 19.80
C LEU A 312 4.45 -3.12 20.89
N GLY A 313 5.65 -2.69 20.50
CA GLY A 313 6.69 -2.21 21.39
C GLY A 313 7.32 -0.96 20.81
N VAL A 314 7.68 -0.02 21.64
CA VAL A 314 8.38 1.22 21.22
C VAL A 314 9.58 1.39 22.12
N ASP A 315 10.75 1.65 21.56
CA ASP A 315 11.94 1.92 22.33
C ASP A 315 12.09 3.40 22.68
N GLU A 316 13.09 3.74 23.48
CA GLU A 316 13.40 5.11 23.91
C GLU A 316 13.79 6.06 22.76
N ASN A 317 14.15 5.51 21.59
CA ASN A 317 14.49 6.27 20.40
C ASN A 317 13.29 6.44 19.44
N GLY A 318 12.13 5.90 19.80
CA GLY A 318 10.90 5.94 19.01
C GLY A 318 10.86 4.93 17.87
N PHE A 319 11.74 3.92 17.86
CA PHE A 319 11.62 2.79 16.94
C PHE A 319 10.43 1.93 17.33
N ILE A 320 9.66 1.54 16.33
CA ILE A 320 8.40 0.81 16.50
C ILE A 320 8.64 -0.65 16.14
N TYR A 321 8.29 -1.55 17.04
CA TYR A 321 8.31 -2.98 16.82
C TYR A 321 6.89 -3.50 16.85
N CYS A 322 6.47 -4.18 15.80
CA CYS A 322 5.14 -4.77 15.77
C CYS A 322 5.22 -6.27 15.53
N LEU A 323 4.38 -7.00 16.26
CA LEU A 323 4.25 -8.44 16.19
C LEU A 323 3.01 -8.81 15.38
N ASP A 324 3.22 -9.55 14.30
CA ASP A 324 2.16 -10.28 13.61
C ASP A 324 1.99 -11.64 14.28
N ILE A 325 0.92 -11.78 15.07
CA ILE A 325 0.65 -13.02 15.80
C ILE A 325 0.24 -14.18 14.89
N SER A 326 -0.17 -13.92 13.64
CA SER A 326 -0.55 -14.97 12.69
C SER A 326 0.66 -15.75 12.20
N TYR A 327 1.83 -15.11 12.12
CA TYR A 327 3.06 -15.72 11.61
C TYR A 327 4.22 -15.69 12.60
N GLY A 328 4.04 -15.04 13.76
CA GLY A 328 5.13 -14.85 14.71
C GLY A 328 6.26 -13.98 14.15
N ARG A 329 5.96 -13.09 13.20
CA ARG A 329 6.94 -12.15 12.61
C ARG A 329 6.96 -10.84 13.34
N ILE A 330 8.15 -10.30 13.48
CA ILE A 330 8.39 -9.00 14.09
C ILE A 330 8.86 -8.06 13.01
N PHE A 331 8.23 -6.89 12.92
CA PHE A 331 8.61 -5.84 11.99
C PHE A 331 9.12 -4.65 12.79
N ALA A 332 10.31 -4.16 12.42
CA ALA A 332 10.91 -2.97 13.00
C ALA A 332 10.82 -1.79 12.05
N TYR A 333 10.30 -0.67 12.57
CA TYR A 333 10.15 0.58 11.84
C TYR A 333 10.88 1.71 12.56
N ASP A 334 11.26 2.72 11.80
CA ASP A 334 11.75 3.96 12.38
C ASP A 334 10.60 4.84 12.92
N ALA A 335 10.94 5.93 13.57
CA ALA A 335 9.97 6.87 14.15
C ALA A 335 9.04 7.55 13.10
N GLN A 336 9.33 7.40 11.80
CA GLN A 336 8.53 7.91 10.68
C GLN A 336 7.70 6.80 10.01
N GLY A 337 7.73 5.58 10.55
CA GLY A 337 6.99 4.42 10.03
C GLY A 337 7.63 3.75 8.81
N ARG A 338 8.91 4.02 8.52
CA ARG A 338 9.65 3.34 7.45
C ARG A 338 10.24 2.04 7.99
N MET A 339 10.05 0.97 7.25
CA MET A 339 10.52 -0.35 7.64
C MET A 339 12.05 -0.43 7.60
N ILE A 340 12.63 -0.90 8.69
CA ILE A 340 14.07 -1.17 8.80
C ILE A 340 14.33 -2.65 8.46
N THR A 341 13.63 -3.56 9.14
CA THR A 341 13.78 -4.99 8.93
C THR A 341 12.58 -5.76 9.47
N ALA A 342 12.37 -6.97 8.94
CA ALA A 342 11.51 -7.98 9.52
C ALA A 342 12.36 -9.18 9.95
N PHE A 343 12.00 -9.81 11.06
CA PHE A 343 12.69 -10.96 11.62
C PHE A 343 11.73 -11.84 12.42
N GLY A 344 12.22 -12.98 12.91
CA GLY A 344 11.40 -13.97 13.58
C GLY A 344 10.80 -14.98 12.62
N GLY A 345 10.34 -16.10 13.13
CA GLY A 345 9.92 -17.24 12.35
C GLY A 345 8.40 -17.45 12.30
N GLY A 346 7.96 -18.30 11.37
CA GLY A 346 6.55 -18.64 11.16
C GLY A 346 6.08 -19.84 11.94
N MET A 347 4.77 -19.99 11.97
CA MET A 347 4.04 -20.93 12.83
C MET A 347 4.27 -22.43 12.54
N GLU A 348 4.75 -22.82 11.37
CA GLU A 348 4.79 -24.24 10.98
C GLU A 348 5.95 -25.05 11.60
N ASN A 349 6.98 -24.39 12.18
CA ASN A 349 8.18 -25.06 12.70
C ASN A 349 8.60 -24.57 14.10
N GLY A 350 7.66 -24.39 15.00
CA GLY A 350 7.79 -23.72 16.29
C GLY A 350 8.83 -24.22 17.29
N THR A 351 9.60 -25.26 16.98
CA THR A 351 10.59 -25.83 17.94
C THR A 351 12.02 -25.27 17.76
N GLN A 352 12.28 -24.51 16.71
CA GLN A 352 13.58 -23.87 16.51
C GLN A 352 13.63 -22.52 17.21
N LYS A 353 14.79 -22.17 17.78
CA LYS A 353 14.98 -20.87 18.44
C LYS A 353 14.64 -19.71 17.52
N GLY A 354 13.77 -18.82 17.97
CA GLY A 354 13.27 -17.67 17.22
C GLY A 354 12.05 -17.93 16.33
N ASN A 355 11.55 -19.18 16.30
CA ASN A 355 10.25 -19.52 15.74
C ASN A 355 9.21 -19.56 16.86
N PHE A 356 7.96 -19.37 16.48
CA PHE A 356 6.82 -19.34 17.40
C PHE A 356 5.74 -20.30 16.93
N THR A 357 5.14 -21.00 17.87
CA THR A 357 3.92 -21.77 17.63
C THR A 357 2.69 -20.88 17.80
N ASN A 358 2.72 -20.00 18.80
CA ASN A 358 1.62 -19.10 19.11
C ASN A 358 2.14 -17.85 19.84
N ALA A 359 2.77 -16.96 19.11
CA ALA A 359 3.24 -15.69 19.67
C ALA A 359 2.06 -14.90 20.27
N SER A 360 2.21 -14.39 21.48
CA SER A 360 1.12 -13.71 22.21
C SER A 360 1.38 -12.25 22.48
N ALA A 361 2.61 -11.87 22.81
CA ALA A 361 2.96 -10.51 23.19
C ALA A 361 4.39 -10.18 22.86
N ILE A 362 4.67 -8.88 22.74
CA ILE A 362 5.99 -8.31 22.48
C ILE A 362 6.27 -7.16 23.46
N ALA A 363 7.50 -7.08 23.94
CA ALA A 363 8.00 -5.92 24.68
C ALA A 363 9.42 -5.58 24.24
N VAL A 364 9.85 -4.35 24.48
CA VAL A 364 11.20 -3.87 24.17
C VAL A 364 11.94 -3.55 25.45
N ASN A 365 13.20 -3.99 25.56
CA ASN A 365 14.07 -3.76 26.70
C ASN A 365 15.45 -3.28 26.21
N GLY A 366 15.59 -1.98 26.03
CA GLY A 366 16.77 -1.40 25.40
C GLY A 366 16.93 -1.90 23.96
N LYS A 367 17.99 -2.68 23.70
CA LYS A 367 18.25 -3.28 22.37
C LYS A 367 17.67 -4.70 22.20
N ASP A 368 17.07 -5.23 23.25
CA ASP A 368 16.49 -6.55 23.27
C ASP A 368 14.98 -6.47 22.98
N VAL A 369 14.48 -7.36 22.13
CA VAL A 369 13.07 -7.52 21.81
C VAL A 369 12.60 -8.85 22.40
N LEU A 370 11.62 -8.79 23.26
CA LEU A 370 11.07 -9.89 24.03
C LEU A 370 9.78 -10.36 23.40
N VAL A 371 9.64 -11.65 23.09
CA VAL A 371 8.41 -12.21 22.52
C VAL A 371 7.98 -13.45 23.30
N CYS A 372 6.75 -13.45 23.76
CA CYS A 372 6.14 -14.58 24.45
C CYS A 372 5.50 -15.56 23.46
N ASP A 373 5.68 -16.86 23.70
CA ASP A 373 4.91 -17.94 23.06
C ASP A 373 4.06 -18.66 24.10
N LYS A 374 2.75 -18.55 23.97
CA LYS A 374 1.82 -19.14 24.92
C LYS A 374 1.67 -20.65 24.82
N THR A 375 1.97 -21.23 23.64
CA THR A 375 1.89 -22.69 23.44
C THR A 375 3.17 -23.39 23.92
N LEU A 376 4.33 -22.80 23.54
CA LEU A 376 5.63 -23.33 24.00
C LEU A 376 5.95 -22.95 25.44
N ASN A 377 5.23 -22.00 26.00
CA ASN A 377 5.47 -21.49 27.35
C ASN A 377 6.90 -20.95 27.53
N THR A 378 7.35 -20.16 26.55
CA THR A 378 8.71 -19.63 26.49
C THR A 378 8.72 -18.12 26.24
N LEU A 379 9.80 -17.50 26.73
CA LEU A 379 10.15 -16.13 26.37
C LEU A 379 11.38 -16.15 25.46
N THR A 380 11.23 -15.69 24.22
CA THR A 380 12.35 -15.55 23.28
C THR A 380 12.88 -14.14 23.31
N VAL A 381 14.19 -14.02 23.49
CA VAL A 381 14.91 -12.75 23.52
C VAL A 381 15.72 -12.59 22.24
N PHE A 382 15.33 -11.64 21.41
CA PHE A 382 16.13 -11.19 20.28
C PHE A 382 16.98 -9.99 20.70
N THR A 383 18.22 -9.93 20.25
CA THR A 383 19.10 -8.79 20.52
C THR A 383 19.67 -8.24 19.23
N GLN A 384 19.84 -6.95 19.15
CA GLN A 384 20.54 -6.34 18.02
C GLN A 384 22.00 -6.83 17.99
N ASN A 385 22.41 -7.37 16.84
CA ASN A 385 23.84 -7.66 16.61
C ASN A 385 24.60 -6.38 16.22
N SER A 386 25.92 -6.48 16.10
CA SER A 386 26.77 -5.29 15.80
C SER A 386 26.37 -4.57 14.48
N TYR A 387 25.86 -5.31 13.51
CA TYR A 387 25.35 -4.72 12.27
C TYR A 387 24.01 -4.00 12.51
N GLY A 388 23.11 -4.62 13.23
CA GLY A 388 21.83 -4.03 13.64
C GLY A 388 22.03 -2.76 14.46
N GLU A 389 22.86 -2.81 15.51
CA GLU A 389 23.20 -1.62 16.31
C GLU A 389 23.69 -0.45 15.44
N LYS A 390 24.55 -0.75 14.46
CA LYS A 390 25.03 0.26 13.50
C LYS A 390 23.91 0.84 12.65
N VAL A 391 23.03 0.01 12.08
CA VAL A 391 21.92 0.48 11.25
C VAL A 391 20.94 1.34 12.05
N PHE A 392 20.55 0.89 13.25
CA PHE A 392 19.63 1.63 14.12
C PHE A 392 20.23 2.96 14.59
N SER A 393 21.52 2.98 14.97
CA SER A 393 22.23 4.20 15.34
C SER A 393 22.27 5.20 14.17
N LEU A 394 22.63 4.75 12.97
CA LEU A 394 22.66 5.60 11.78
C LEU A 394 21.28 6.11 11.38
N THR A 395 20.25 5.28 11.57
CA THR A 395 18.85 5.69 11.35
C THR A 395 18.47 6.81 12.30
N LYS A 396 18.81 6.67 13.58
CA LYS A 396 18.59 7.71 14.60
C LYS A 396 19.32 9.02 14.24
N MET A 397 20.62 8.96 13.92
CA MET A 397 21.39 10.12 13.45
C MET A 397 20.74 10.79 12.24
N THR A 398 20.23 10.01 11.29
CA THR A 398 19.55 10.55 10.11
C THR A 398 18.23 11.24 10.46
N ILE A 399 17.48 10.73 11.44
CA ILE A 399 16.24 11.35 11.94
C ILE A 399 16.55 12.64 12.70
N ASP A 400 17.59 12.65 13.50
CA ASP A 400 18.01 13.81 14.30
C ASP A 400 18.67 14.91 13.45
N GLY A 401 19.03 14.62 12.20
CA GLY A 401 19.63 15.56 11.26
C GLY A 401 21.16 15.57 11.26
N ASP A 402 21.81 14.62 11.92
CA ASP A 402 23.28 14.48 11.99
C ASP A 402 23.83 13.81 10.71
N TYR A 403 23.55 14.46 9.58
CA TYR A 403 23.80 13.89 8.26
C TYR A 403 25.28 13.70 7.94
N ALA A 404 26.15 14.62 8.39
CA ALA A 404 27.58 14.57 8.12
C ALA A 404 28.24 13.34 8.76
N GLU A 405 27.85 12.98 9.98
CA GLU A 405 28.36 11.83 10.71
C GLU A 405 27.76 10.52 10.19
N SER A 406 26.48 10.51 9.85
CA SER A 406 25.79 9.31 9.35
C SER A 406 26.22 8.90 7.95
N LYS A 407 26.65 9.85 7.09
CA LYS A 407 26.99 9.61 5.67
C LYS A 407 28.02 8.50 5.45
N GLN A 408 29.16 8.58 6.15
CA GLN A 408 30.20 7.55 6.03
C GLN A 408 29.71 6.19 6.55
N GLY A 409 28.97 6.20 7.66
CA GLY A 409 28.39 4.99 8.22
C GLY A 409 27.45 4.27 7.24
N TRP A 410 26.59 5.02 6.56
CA TRP A 410 25.70 4.46 5.54
C TRP A 410 26.43 3.92 4.33
N GLN A 411 27.51 4.59 3.89
CA GLN A 411 28.37 4.06 2.81
C GLN A 411 29.02 2.74 3.20
N GLU A 412 29.39 2.55 4.46
CA GLU A 412 29.92 1.27 4.95
C GLU A 412 28.84 0.20 5.04
N VAL A 413 27.64 0.56 5.45
CA VAL A 413 26.48 -0.34 5.47
C VAL A 413 26.16 -0.85 4.06
N LEU A 414 26.11 0.02 3.05
CA LEU A 414 25.86 -0.39 1.65
C LEU A 414 26.95 -1.28 1.04
N LYS A 415 28.18 -1.26 1.58
CA LYS A 415 29.21 -2.23 1.19
C LYS A 415 28.91 -3.63 1.71
N LEU A 416 28.18 -3.73 2.83
CA LEU A 416 27.81 -5.00 3.47
C LEU A 416 26.47 -5.51 2.97
N ASP A 417 25.53 -4.60 2.73
CA ASP A 417 24.17 -4.92 2.27
C ASP A 417 23.65 -3.80 1.34
N ARG A 418 23.62 -4.09 0.04
CA ARG A 418 23.11 -3.17 -0.98
C ARG A 418 21.59 -3.17 -1.07
N ASN A 419 20.93 -4.08 -0.39
CA ASN A 419 19.48 -4.23 -0.44
C ASN A 419 18.77 -3.38 0.61
N LEU A 420 19.49 -2.66 1.45
CA LEU A 420 18.92 -1.86 2.53
C LEU A 420 18.50 -0.49 2.03
N GLN A 421 17.21 -0.31 1.75
CA GLN A 421 16.66 0.94 1.21
C GLN A 421 16.93 2.16 2.09
N ILE A 422 16.75 2.02 3.42
CA ILE A 422 16.92 3.13 4.37
C ILE A 422 18.34 3.73 4.35
N ALA A 423 19.36 2.94 3.94
CA ALA A 423 20.71 3.43 3.81
C ALA A 423 20.87 4.43 2.64
N TYR A 424 20.18 4.17 1.52
CA TYR A 424 20.13 5.10 0.39
C TYR A 424 19.41 6.40 0.77
N THR A 425 18.30 6.29 1.52
CA THR A 425 17.61 7.44 2.08
C THR A 425 18.54 8.28 2.96
N GLY A 426 19.29 7.65 3.85
CA GLY A 426 20.24 8.34 4.74
C GLY A 426 21.34 9.06 3.95
N ILE A 427 21.95 8.39 2.97
CA ILE A 427 22.97 9.00 2.09
C ILE A 427 22.40 10.15 1.27
N SER A 428 21.20 9.97 0.70
CA SER A 428 20.56 11.01 -0.11
C SER A 428 20.28 12.27 0.73
N ARG A 429 19.77 12.12 1.96
CA ARG A 429 19.55 13.24 2.88
C ARG A 429 20.85 13.94 3.26
N ALA A 430 21.94 13.19 3.46
CA ALA A 430 23.24 13.76 3.72
C ALA A 430 23.73 14.58 2.50
N TYR A 431 23.57 14.09 1.27
CA TYR A 431 23.91 14.86 0.08
C TYR A 431 23.04 16.11 -0.10
N ILE A 432 21.73 16.04 0.25
CA ILE A 432 20.87 17.24 0.26
C ILE A 432 21.42 18.29 1.22
N SER A 433 21.81 17.90 2.42
CA SER A 433 22.40 18.79 3.42
C SER A 433 23.71 19.41 2.95
N ASP A 434 24.52 18.66 2.21
CA ASP A 434 25.80 19.13 1.63
C ASP A 434 25.59 20.03 0.38
N GLY A 435 24.36 20.16 -0.14
CA GLY A 435 24.07 20.88 -1.39
C GLY A 435 24.46 20.10 -2.65
N GLU A 436 24.80 18.82 -2.52
CA GLU A 436 25.18 17.94 -3.65
C GLU A 436 23.93 17.25 -4.26
N TYR A 437 23.00 18.06 -4.79
CA TYR A 437 21.66 17.58 -5.18
C TYR A 437 21.65 16.51 -6.26
N GLU A 438 22.58 16.52 -7.22
CA GLU A 438 22.67 15.47 -8.26
C GLU A 438 23.00 14.11 -7.62
N LYS A 439 23.97 14.07 -6.70
CA LYS A 439 24.30 12.84 -5.98
C LYS A 439 23.17 12.37 -5.07
N ALA A 440 22.43 13.32 -4.49
CA ALA A 440 21.25 13.00 -3.70
C ALA A 440 20.15 12.34 -4.54
N ILE A 441 19.91 12.86 -5.76
CA ILE A 441 18.97 12.29 -6.72
C ILE A 441 19.40 10.88 -7.11
N ASP A 442 20.67 10.66 -7.45
CA ASP A 442 21.19 9.36 -7.82
C ASP A 442 21.04 8.34 -6.69
N ALA A 443 21.38 8.72 -5.45
CA ALA A 443 21.22 7.85 -4.29
C ALA A 443 19.75 7.51 -4.01
N ALA A 444 18.86 8.49 -4.07
CA ALA A 444 17.42 8.25 -3.89
C ALA A 444 16.84 7.37 -5.01
N LEU A 445 17.33 7.51 -6.24
CA LEU A 445 16.94 6.68 -7.36
C LEU A 445 17.40 5.22 -7.18
N GLU A 446 18.65 5.00 -6.75
CA GLU A 446 19.17 3.66 -6.45
C GLU A 446 18.38 2.98 -5.32
N GLY A 447 17.96 3.77 -4.31
CA GLY A 447 17.14 3.31 -3.19
C GLY A 447 15.65 3.22 -3.50
N TYR A 448 15.17 3.61 -4.67
CA TYR A 448 13.74 3.75 -5.00
C TYR A 448 12.95 4.63 -4.01
N ASP A 449 13.63 5.57 -3.34
CA ASP A 449 13.01 6.50 -2.39
C ASP A 449 12.48 7.74 -3.12
N ARG A 450 11.19 7.74 -3.43
CA ARG A 450 10.53 8.82 -4.16
C ARG A 450 10.40 10.10 -3.36
N ASP A 451 10.21 9.98 -2.06
CA ASP A 451 10.02 11.15 -1.20
C ASP A 451 11.32 11.94 -1.13
N THR A 452 12.43 11.25 -0.81
CA THR A 452 13.74 11.90 -0.76
C THR A 452 14.21 12.35 -2.16
N TYR A 453 13.90 11.56 -3.21
CA TYR A 453 14.13 11.99 -4.61
C TYR A 453 13.38 13.28 -4.92
N SER A 454 12.10 13.38 -4.55
CA SER A 454 11.29 14.58 -4.81
C SER A 454 11.86 15.81 -4.14
N ILE A 455 12.34 15.68 -2.89
CA ILE A 455 12.99 16.76 -2.14
C ILE A 455 14.30 17.17 -2.83
N ALA A 456 15.16 16.21 -3.13
CA ALA A 456 16.44 16.48 -3.80
C ALA A 456 16.24 17.13 -5.17
N PHE A 457 15.28 16.64 -5.95
CA PHE A 457 14.94 17.15 -7.26
C PHE A 457 14.35 18.58 -7.19
N GLU A 458 13.57 18.90 -6.18
CA GLU A 458 13.05 20.25 -5.97
C GLU A 458 14.18 21.25 -5.78
N TYR A 459 15.17 20.97 -4.93
CA TYR A 459 16.34 21.81 -4.72
C TYR A 459 17.19 21.93 -5.98
N TYR A 460 17.49 20.81 -6.63
CA TYR A 460 18.24 20.78 -7.89
C TYR A 460 17.56 21.62 -8.99
N ARG A 461 16.26 21.41 -9.17
CA ARG A 461 15.48 22.16 -10.19
C ARG A 461 15.47 23.65 -9.90
N THR A 462 15.32 24.02 -8.63
CA THR A 462 15.30 25.44 -8.22
C THR A 462 16.63 26.11 -8.50
N GLU A 463 17.72 25.48 -8.15
CA GLU A 463 19.06 25.95 -8.44
C GLU A 463 19.32 26.03 -9.94
N TRP A 464 18.99 24.99 -10.68
CA TRP A 464 19.17 24.94 -12.13
C TRP A 464 18.35 26.02 -12.86
N LEU A 465 17.10 26.21 -12.45
CA LEU A 465 16.24 27.27 -13.01
C LEU A 465 16.77 28.66 -12.72
N SER A 466 17.26 28.91 -11.50
CA SER A 466 17.86 30.17 -11.11
C SER A 466 19.09 30.49 -11.98
N ASN A 467 19.98 29.51 -12.14
CA ASN A 467 21.22 29.67 -12.90
C ASN A 467 20.99 29.81 -14.40
N ASN A 468 19.90 29.25 -14.94
CA ASN A 468 19.60 29.24 -16.38
C ASN A 468 18.41 30.13 -16.76
N PHE A 469 17.90 30.96 -15.85
CA PHE A 469 16.67 31.73 -16.07
C PHE A 469 16.71 32.61 -17.34
N VAL A 470 17.79 33.32 -17.56
CA VAL A 470 17.94 34.21 -18.75
C VAL A 470 17.91 33.40 -20.04
N MET A 471 18.63 32.27 -20.07
CA MET A 471 18.66 31.39 -21.24
C MET A 471 17.25 30.84 -21.54
N LEU A 472 16.53 30.39 -20.54
CA LEU A 472 15.17 29.87 -20.67
C LEU A 472 14.19 30.94 -21.16
N ALA A 473 14.29 32.16 -20.62
CA ALA A 473 13.47 33.27 -21.07
C ALA A 473 13.68 33.58 -22.57
N VAL A 474 14.93 33.58 -23.02
CA VAL A 474 15.28 33.79 -24.43
C VAL A 474 14.74 32.65 -25.29
N ILE A 475 14.89 31.41 -24.87
CA ILE A 475 14.33 30.24 -25.59
C ILE A 475 12.81 30.34 -25.66
N ALA A 476 12.12 30.65 -24.57
CA ALA A 476 10.66 30.78 -24.54
C ALA A 476 10.15 31.88 -25.50
N ILE A 477 10.79 33.04 -25.50
CA ILE A 477 10.47 34.13 -26.43
C ILE A 477 10.70 33.70 -27.88
N THR A 478 11.84 33.05 -28.15
CA THR A 478 12.18 32.59 -29.50
C THR A 478 11.18 31.55 -30.01
N VAL A 479 10.83 30.57 -29.20
CA VAL A 479 9.83 29.54 -29.51
C VAL A 479 8.45 30.19 -29.76
N THR A 480 8.05 31.14 -28.92
CA THR A 480 6.77 31.84 -29.08
C THR A 480 6.74 32.62 -30.42
N LEU A 481 7.83 33.28 -30.78
CA LEU A 481 7.95 33.99 -32.07
C LEU A 481 7.93 33.01 -33.25
N LEU A 482 8.60 31.87 -33.14
CA LEU A 482 8.58 30.82 -34.17
C LEU A 482 7.17 30.25 -34.37
N ILE A 483 6.45 29.95 -33.28
CA ILE A 483 5.06 29.47 -33.35
C ILE A 483 4.17 30.54 -34.00
N ALA A 484 4.27 31.80 -33.58
CA ALA A 484 3.51 32.89 -34.17
C ALA A 484 3.79 33.05 -35.65
N SER A 485 5.07 32.99 -36.06
CA SER A 485 5.46 33.06 -37.49
C SER A 485 4.93 31.85 -38.28
N ALA A 486 5.01 30.64 -37.72
CA ALA A 486 4.47 29.43 -38.32
C ALA A 486 2.95 29.52 -38.53
N VAL A 487 2.20 30.01 -37.53
CA VAL A 487 0.75 30.24 -37.63
C VAL A 487 0.43 31.26 -38.73
N ILE A 488 1.20 32.36 -38.85
CA ILE A 488 1.03 33.37 -39.91
C ILE A 488 1.30 32.76 -41.29
N VAL A 489 2.38 31.97 -41.43
CA VAL A 489 2.72 31.30 -42.70
C VAL A 489 1.66 30.28 -43.09
N VAL A 490 1.18 29.49 -42.15
CA VAL A 490 0.10 28.51 -42.39
C VAL A 490 -1.20 29.22 -42.79
N LYS A 491 -1.58 30.31 -42.11
CA LYS A 491 -2.75 31.12 -42.50
C LYS A 491 -2.62 31.73 -43.91
N ARG A 492 -1.41 32.13 -44.29
CA ARG A 492 -1.16 32.72 -45.63
C ARG A 492 -1.08 31.67 -46.76
N LYS A 493 -0.63 30.44 -46.46
CA LYS A 493 -0.46 29.34 -47.43
C LYS A 493 -1.55 28.28 -47.35
N HIS A 494 -2.78 28.64 -47.10
CA HIS A 494 -3.92 27.74 -46.80
C HIS A 494 -4.21 26.63 -47.85
N SER A 495 -3.47 26.50 -48.94
CA SER A 495 -3.80 25.54 -50.00
C SER A 495 -2.70 24.55 -50.40
N CYS A 496 -1.48 24.58 -49.82
CA CYS A 496 -0.35 23.90 -50.46
C CYS A 496 0.41 22.85 -49.61
N LEU A 497 0.14 22.69 -48.33
CA LEU A 497 1.02 21.87 -47.46
C LEU A 497 0.69 20.38 -47.40
N VAL A 498 -0.54 19.98 -47.66
CA VAL A 498 -0.91 18.54 -47.65
C VAL A 498 -1.80 18.24 -48.86
N LYS A 499 -1.33 17.36 -49.77
CA LYS A 499 -2.14 16.88 -50.91
C LYS A 499 -3.43 16.23 -50.44
N ASP A 500 -4.52 16.40 -51.19
CA ASP A 500 -5.77 15.72 -50.93
C ASP A 500 -5.56 14.20 -50.89
N GLY A 501 -5.92 13.62 -49.76
CA GLY A 501 -5.74 12.18 -49.55
C GLY A 501 -6.16 11.73 -48.16
N PRO A 502 -6.07 10.46 -47.87
CA PRO A 502 -6.48 9.89 -46.58
C PRO A 502 -5.79 10.49 -45.36
N PHE A 503 -4.54 10.95 -45.52
CA PHE A 503 -3.79 11.58 -44.43
C PHE A 503 -4.36 12.95 -44.06
N ARG A 504 -4.71 13.76 -45.08
CA ARG A 504 -5.38 15.06 -44.85
C ARG A 504 -6.74 14.87 -44.21
N THR A 505 -7.50 13.86 -44.64
CA THR A 505 -8.79 13.52 -44.01
C THR A 505 -8.62 13.13 -42.55
N MET A 506 -7.61 12.35 -42.23
CA MET A 506 -7.26 11.99 -40.84
C MET A 506 -6.95 13.25 -39.99
N LEU A 507 -6.13 14.19 -40.48
CA LEU A 507 -5.84 15.44 -39.79
C LEU A 507 -7.09 16.34 -39.66
N ASN A 508 -7.95 16.35 -40.68
CA ASN A 508 -9.19 17.11 -40.65
C ASN A 508 -10.16 16.58 -39.56
N THR A 509 -10.09 15.30 -39.15
CA THR A 509 -10.92 14.81 -38.03
C THR A 509 -10.61 15.52 -36.73
N LEU A 510 -9.42 16.05 -36.56
CA LEU A 510 -9.04 16.85 -35.38
C LEU A 510 -9.64 18.25 -35.38
N VAL A 511 -9.76 18.90 -36.54
CA VAL A 511 -10.20 20.31 -36.64
C VAL A 511 -11.69 20.42 -36.98
N HIS A 512 -12.15 19.62 -37.90
CA HIS A 512 -13.53 19.59 -38.41
C HIS A 512 -14.06 18.15 -38.45
N PRO A 513 -14.33 17.51 -37.26
CA PRO A 513 -14.67 16.09 -37.20
C PRO A 513 -15.91 15.72 -38.01
N ALA A 514 -16.98 16.53 -37.98
CA ALA A 514 -18.22 16.21 -38.68
C ALA A 514 -18.01 16.07 -40.20
N THR A 515 -17.44 17.08 -40.85
CA THR A 515 -17.19 17.08 -42.30
C THR A 515 -16.15 16.03 -42.71
N ALA A 516 -15.15 15.78 -41.89
CA ALA A 516 -14.13 14.78 -42.19
C ALA A 516 -14.71 13.36 -42.13
N TYR A 517 -15.61 13.08 -41.21
CA TYR A 517 -16.28 11.77 -41.12
C TYR A 517 -17.35 11.58 -42.19
N GLU A 518 -17.99 12.66 -42.69
CA GLU A 518 -18.81 12.61 -43.90
C GLU A 518 -17.98 12.23 -45.13
N ASP A 519 -16.78 12.81 -45.28
CA ASP A 519 -15.85 12.44 -46.36
C ASP A 519 -15.41 10.97 -46.27
N ILE A 520 -15.22 10.45 -45.05
CA ILE A 520 -14.91 9.01 -44.79
C ILE A 520 -16.08 8.14 -45.23
N LYS A 521 -17.30 8.50 -44.83
CA LYS A 521 -18.50 7.71 -45.10
C LYS A 521 -18.92 7.75 -46.57
N TYR A 522 -19.11 8.94 -47.11
CA TYR A 522 -19.69 9.13 -48.45
C TYR A 522 -18.66 9.14 -49.57
N LYS A 523 -17.50 9.79 -49.36
CA LYS A 523 -16.43 9.88 -50.37
C LYS A 523 -15.36 8.79 -50.23
N LYS A 524 -15.51 7.88 -49.23
CA LYS A 524 -14.61 6.73 -48.95
C LYS A 524 -13.14 7.12 -48.80
N LYS A 525 -12.86 8.33 -48.32
CA LYS A 525 -11.49 8.85 -48.13
C LYS A 525 -10.78 8.26 -46.87
N GLY A 526 -11.43 7.44 -46.09
CA GLY A 526 -10.84 6.77 -44.94
C GLY A 526 -9.86 5.65 -45.33
N SER A 527 -8.79 5.48 -44.56
CA SER A 527 -7.77 4.46 -44.80
C SER A 527 -7.58 3.56 -43.59
N VAL A 528 -7.85 2.27 -43.76
CA VAL A 528 -7.60 1.24 -42.72
C VAL A 528 -6.10 1.11 -42.42
N LYS A 529 -5.22 1.32 -43.41
CA LYS A 529 -3.76 1.30 -43.19
C LYS A 529 -3.31 2.41 -42.25
N LEU A 530 -3.84 3.64 -42.43
CA LEU A 530 -3.54 4.75 -41.54
C LEU A 530 -4.14 4.54 -40.16
N ALA A 531 -5.33 3.96 -40.04
CA ALA A 531 -5.94 3.60 -38.76
C ALA A 531 -5.11 2.56 -38.01
N LEU A 532 -4.56 1.55 -38.67
CA LEU A 532 -3.62 0.59 -38.10
C LEU A 532 -2.31 1.26 -37.64
N ASN A 533 -1.78 2.20 -38.41
CA ASN A 533 -0.60 2.94 -37.99
C ASN A 533 -0.88 3.78 -36.73
N VAL A 534 -2.03 4.47 -36.67
CA VAL A 534 -2.44 5.23 -35.48
C VAL A 534 -2.56 4.29 -34.28
N LEU A 535 -3.18 3.12 -34.45
CA LEU A 535 -3.30 2.13 -33.36
C LEU A 535 -1.94 1.58 -32.90
N ALA A 536 -1.01 1.36 -33.84
CA ALA A 536 0.35 0.95 -33.52
C ALA A 536 1.10 2.05 -32.72
N VAL A 537 0.99 3.31 -33.15
CA VAL A 537 1.59 4.44 -32.43
C VAL A 537 0.93 4.62 -31.05
N PHE A 538 -0.38 4.42 -30.95
CA PHE A 538 -1.08 4.45 -29.67
C PHE A 538 -0.57 3.38 -28.69
N TYR A 539 -0.32 2.17 -29.17
CA TYR A 539 0.29 1.11 -28.37
C TYR A 539 1.74 1.42 -28.00
N ILE A 540 2.54 1.90 -28.94
CA ILE A 540 3.94 2.28 -28.68
C ILE A 540 4.01 3.40 -27.65
N THR A 541 3.21 4.45 -27.77
CA THR A 541 3.20 5.54 -26.79
C THR A 541 2.70 5.11 -25.42
N ALA A 542 1.82 4.10 -25.33
CA ALA A 542 1.42 3.51 -24.06
C ALA A 542 2.59 2.80 -23.38
N ASN A 543 3.34 1.98 -24.12
CA ASN A 543 4.54 1.33 -23.58
C ASN A 543 5.61 2.34 -23.19
N LEU A 544 5.85 3.36 -24.04
CA LEU A 544 6.83 4.41 -23.73
C LEU A 544 6.46 5.19 -22.47
N LYS A 545 5.17 5.49 -22.26
CA LYS A 545 4.71 6.17 -21.05
C LYS A 545 5.07 5.38 -19.79
N GLU A 546 4.93 4.07 -19.82
CA GLU A 546 5.29 3.20 -18.69
C GLU A 546 6.81 3.00 -18.55
N LEU A 547 7.55 2.88 -19.65
CA LEU A 547 8.98 2.58 -19.62
C LEU A 547 9.87 3.79 -19.35
N ILE A 548 9.55 4.93 -19.90
CA ILE A 548 10.39 6.14 -19.85
C ILE A 548 9.70 7.34 -19.22
N GLY A 549 8.59 7.14 -18.54
CA GLY A 549 7.97 8.21 -17.76
C GLY A 549 8.86 8.62 -16.59
N GLY A 550 8.69 9.87 -16.10
CA GLY A 550 9.48 10.39 -14.98
C GLY A 550 9.29 9.51 -13.72
N PHE A 551 10.37 9.27 -13.00
CA PHE A 551 10.43 8.39 -11.81
C PHE A 551 9.35 8.71 -10.76
N LEU A 552 9.01 9.99 -10.57
CA LEU A 552 7.99 10.43 -9.61
C LEU A 552 6.55 10.11 -10.02
N PHE A 553 6.30 9.79 -11.31
CA PHE A 553 4.94 9.63 -11.87
C PHE A 553 4.70 8.27 -12.52
N THR A 554 5.74 7.45 -12.64
CA THR A 554 5.60 6.07 -13.12
C THR A 554 5.36 5.15 -11.95
N GLU A 555 4.24 4.44 -11.97
CA GLU A 555 3.91 3.43 -10.96
C GLU A 555 4.62 2.09 -11.22
N TYR A 556 5.74 2.12 -11.94
CA TYR A 556 6.26 0.95 -12.62
C TYR A 556 7.61 0.48 -12.05
N ASP A 557 7.69 -0.83 -11.72
CA ASP A 557 8.94 -1.53 -11.48
C ASP A 557 9.45 -2.14 -12.82
N PRO A 558 10.66 -1.79 -13.30
CA PRO A 558 11.24 -2.37 -14.50
C PRO A 558 11.23 -3.90 -14.54
N GLY A 559 11.25 -4.57 -13.38
CA GLY A 559 11.20 -6.02 -13.27
C GLY A 559 9.83 -6.65 -13.53
N THR A 560 8.75 -5.89 -13.43
CA THR A 560 7.37 -6.39 -13.57
C THR A 560 6.68 -5.98 -14.86
N PHE A 561 7.35 -5.22 -15.74
CA PHE A 561 6.77 -4.75 -17.00
C PHE A 561 6.31 -5.88 -17.91
N ASN A 562 5.04 -5.82 -18.27
CA ASN A 562 4.46 -6.78 -19.17
C ASN A 562 3.74 -6.08 -20.33
N SER A 563 4.45 -5.93 -21.44
CA SER A 563 3.93 -5.33 -22.68
C SER A 563 2.68 -6.04 -23.22
N PHE A 564 2.46 -7.31 -22.87
CA PHE A 564 1.25 -8.04 -23.24
C PHE A 564 0.01 -7.44 -22.56
N TRP A 565 0.10 -7.08 -21.28
CA TRP A 565 -1.03 -6.42 -20.61
C TRP A 565 -1.30 -5.02 -21.16
N VAL A 566 -0.25 -4.29 -21.57
CA VAL A 566 -0.42 -3.01 -22.29
C VAL A 566 -1.11 -3.24 -23.63
N PHE A 567 -0.76 -4.32 -24.35
CA PHE A 567 -1.44 -4.70 -25.58
C PHE A 567 -2.92 -5.00 -25.36
N VAL A 568 -3.25 -5.79 -24.35
CA VAL A 568 -4.64 -6.10 -23.99
C VAL A 568 -5.44 -4.86 -23.63
N LYS A 569 -4.87 -3.97 -22.79
CA LYS A 569 -5.51 -2.71 -22.38
C LYS A 569 -5.65 -1.68 -23.50
N THR A 570 -4.85 -1.74 -24.55
CA THR A 570 -4.87 -0.79 -25.67
C THR A 570 -5.53 -1.39 -26.91
N ILE A 571 -4.85 -2.29 -27.60
CA ILE A 571 -5.34 -2.89 -28.85
C ILE A 571 -6.51 -3.82 -28.58
N GLY A 572 -6.46 -4.64 -27.53
CA GLY A 572 -7.52 -5.56 -27.14
C GLY A 572 -8.86 -4.85 -26.93
N LEU A 573 -8.86 -3.75 -26.17
CA LEU A 573 -10.08 -2.97 -25.94
C LEU A 573 -10.63 -2.33 -27.21
N VAL A 574 -9.77 -1.80 -28.10
CA VAL A 574 -10.19 -1.24 -29.39
C VAL A 574 -10.84 -2.31 -30.26
N VAL A 575 -10.27 -3.50 -30.32
CA VAL A 575 -10.81 -4.62 -31.10
C VAL A 575 -12.15 -5.08 -30.52
N LEU A 576 -12.24 -5.25 -29.22
CA LEU A 576 -13.49 -5.63 -28.52
C LEU A 576 -14.58 -4.58 -28.76
N TRP A 577 -14.23 -3.30 -28.65
CA TRP A 577 -15.16 -2.21 -28.95
C TRP A 577 -15.70 -2.28 -30.38
N VAL A 578 -14.81 -2.40 -31.36
CA VAL A 578 -15.18 -2.43 -32.79
C VAL A 578 -16.11 -3.63 -33.09
N ILE A 579 -15.79 -4.82 -32.57
CA ILE A 579 -16.60 -6.02 -32.76
C ILE A 579 -17.95 -5.86 -32.07
N SER A 580 -17.97 -5.48 -30.81
CA SER A 580 -19.20 -5.30 -30.04
C SER A 580 -20.11 -4.24 -30.65
N ASN A 581 -19.57 -3.08 -30.98
CA ASN A 581 -20.33 -2.01 -31.57
C ASN A 581 -20.88 -2.38 -32.96
N TRP A 582 -20.11 -3.09 -33.79
CA TRP A 582 -20.60 -3.60 -35.08
C TRP A 582 -21.74 -4.59 -34.89
N LEU A 583 -21.64 -5.55 -33.96
CA LEU A 583 -22.72 -6.51 -33.64
C LEU A 583 -24.00 -5.81 -33.17
N VAL A 584 -23.86 -4.88 -32.22
CA VAL A 584 -25.00 -4.11 -31.70
C VAL A 584 -25.60 -3.21 -32.77
N SER A 585 -24.78 -2.56 -33.59
CA SER A 585 -25.28 -1.70 -34.67
C SER A 585 -26.05 -2.47 -35.72
N THR A 586 -25.69 -3.73 -35.98
CA THR A 586 -26.41 -4.61 -36.89
C THR A 586 -27.83 -4.89 -36.38
N LEU A 587 -28.01 -5.04 -35.06
CA LEU A 587 -29.31 -5.24 -34.41
C LEU A 587 -30.13 -3.93 -34.34
N SER A 588 -29.47 -2.80 -34.18
CA SER A 588 -30.08 -1.48 -33.98
C SER A 588 -30.23 -0.64 -35.25
N GLN A 589 -30.18 -1.25 -36.44
CA GLN A 589 -30.30 -0.60 -37.76
C GLN A 589 -29.25 0.49 -38.00
N GLY A 590 -28.04 0.37 -37.43
CA GLY A 590 -26.92 1.25 -37.73
C GLY A 590 -26.36 1.01 -39.12
N LYS A 591 -25.96 2.08 -39.83
CA LYS A 591 -25.47 2.00 -41.22
C LYS A 591 -23.95 1.81 -41.31
N GLY A 592 -23.23 1.92 -40.19
CA GLY A 592 -21.76 1.86 -40.13
C GLY A 592 -21.21 0.49 -40.45
N LYS A 593 -20.23 0.42 -41.33
CA LYS A 593 -19.48 -0.81 -41.61
C LYS A 593 -18.36 -0.98 -40.61
N MET A 594 -17.99 -2.22 -40.29
CA MET A 594 -16.89 -2.54 -39.36
C MET A 594 -15.59 -1.76 -39.67
N LYS A 595 -15.25 -1.57 -40.95
CA LYS A 595 -14.09 -0.77 -41.38
C LYS A 595 -14.20 0.70 -40.96
N GLU A 596 -15.38 1.27 -41.06
CA GLU A 596 -15.65 2.68 -40.76
C GLU A 596 -15.62 2.90 -39.24
N ILE A 597 -16.22 2.00 -38.48
CA ILE A 597 -16.16 1.98 -37.02
C ILE A 597 -14.69 1.92 -36.55
N PHE A 598 -13.91 1.01 -37.12
CA PHE A 598 -12.49 0.89 -36.82
C PHE A 598 -11.71 2.18 -37.12
N ILE A 599 -11.93 2.81 -38.28
CA ILE A 599 -11.26 4.06 -38.65
C ILE A 599 -11.63 5.20 -37.68
N VAL A 600 -12.93 5.34 -37.34
CA VAL A 600 -13.38 6.36 -36.37
C VAL A 600 -12.72 6.15 -35.03
N THR A 601 -12.76 4.94 -34.50
CA THR A 601 -12.19 4.61 -33.21
C THR A 601 -10.69 4.92 -33.18
N CYS A 602 -9.93 4.50 -34.20
CA CYS A 602 -8.49 4.77 -34.24
C CYS A 602 -8.17 6.25 -34.39
N TYR A 603 -8.88 6.99 -35.27
CA TYR A 603 -8.58 8.42 -35.46
C TYR A 603 -8.94 9.27 -34.25
N SER A 604 -9.94 8.86 -33.45
CA SER A 604 -10.27 9.53 -32.20
C SER A 604 -9.21 9.38 -31.10
N LEU A 605 -8.27 8.43 -31.21
CA LEU A 605 -7.17 8.25 -30.26
C LEU A 605 -6.01 9.22 -30.45
N ILE A 606 -5.95 9.97 -31.57
CA ILE A 606 -4.84 10.86 -31.89
C ILE A 606 -4.57 11.90 -30.79
N PRO A 607 -5.56 12.59 -30.19
CA PRO A 607 -5.31 13.51 -29.08
C PRO A 607 -4.63 12.86 -27.88
N ILE A 608 -4.97 11.62 -27.57
CA ILE A 608 -4.37 10.86 -26.46
C ILE A 608 -2.90 10.50 -26.78
N ILE A 609 -2.58 10.23 -28.04
CA ILE A 609 -1.18 10.01 -28.45
C ILE A 609 -0.34 11.25 -28.20
N PHE A 610 -0.84 12.44 -28.60
CA PHE A 610 -0.15 13.70 -28.36
C PHE A 610 -0.01 14.00 -26.85
N GLU A 611 -1.07 13.77 -26.10
CA GLU A 611 -1.06 13.92 -24.63
C GLU A 611 0.05 13.06 -24.04
N ARG A 612 0.12 11.77 -24.37
CA ARG A 612 1.13 10.86 -23.82
C ARG A 612 2.56 11.31 -24.09
N ILE A 613 2.83 11.81 -25.28
CA ILE A 613 4.16 12.35 -25.64
C ILE A 613 4.49 13.57 -24.77
N ILE A 614 3.54 14.48 -24.60
CA ILE A 614 3.72 15.67 -23.77
C ILE A 614 3.85 15.26 -22.30
N TRP A 615 3.04 14.30 -21.86
CA TRP A 615 3.07 13.77 -20.50
C TRP A 615 4.45 13.16 -20.16
N ILE A 616 5.01 12.34 -21.07
CA ILE A 616 6.34 11.75 -20.87
C ILE A 616 7.37 12.85 -20.67
N ILE A 617 7.35 13.89 -21.47
CA ILE A 617 8.31 15.00 -21.35
C ILE A 617 8.11 15.74 -20.03
N LEU A 618 6.86 16.14 -19.70
CA LEU A 618 6.57 16.93 -18.50
C LEU A 618 6.84 16.15 -17.21
N SER A 619 6.61 14.84 -17.22
CA SER A 619 6.81 14.00 -16.03
C SER A 619 8.26 14.00 -15.51
N HIS A 620 9.24 14.37 -16.34
CA HIS A 620 10.65 14.51 -15.92
C HIS A 620 10.97 15.86 -15.27
N PHE A 621 10.08 16.83 -15.37
CA PHE A 621 10.32 18.18 -14.86
C PHE A 621 9.40 18.56 -13.71
N LEU A 622 8.30 17.84 -13.53
CA LEU A 622 7.29 18.15 -12.52
C LEU A 622 7.55 17.39 -11.21
N LEU A 623 7.04 17.97 -10.13
CA LEU A 623 7.01 17.37 -8.79
C LEU A 623 5.62 16.77 -8.52
N PRO A 624 5.46 15.82 -7.57
CA PRO A 624 4.17 15.25 -7.21
C PRO A 624 3.11 16.30 -6.84
N LYS A 625 3.50 17.37 -6.16
CA LYS A 625 2.63 18.52 -5.83
C LYS A 625 2.08 19.26 -7.06
N GLU A 626 2.70 19.08 -8.24
CA GLU A 626 2.31 19.66 -9.52
C GLU A 626 1.55 18.65 -10.42
N SER A 627 1.23 17.48 -9.92
CA SER A 627 0.54 16.39 -10.65
C SER A 627 -0.78 16.83 -11.29
N SER A 628 -1.44 17.84 -10.72
CA SER A 628 -2.67 18.43 -11.26
C SER A 628 -2.51 18.89 -12.72
N ILE A 629 -1.31 19.33 -13.13
CA ILE A 629 -1.03 19.74 -14.51
C ILE A 629 -1.17 18.55 -15.46
N LEU A 630 -0.58 17.42 -15.09
CA LEU A 630 -0.65 16.19 -15.89
C LEU A 630 -2.08 15.65 -15.94
N PHE A 631 -2.80 15.71 -14.82
CA PHE A 631 -4.19 15.29 -14.75
C PHE A 631 -5.09 16.16 -15.66
N ILE A 632 -4.95 17.47 -15.63
CA ILE A 632 -5.72 18.39 -16.50
C ILE A 632 -5.42 18.12 -17.97
N LEU A 633 -4.14 17.90 -18.32
CA LEU A 633 -3.72 17.58 -19.68
C LEU A 633 -4.38 16.28 -20.17
N GLN A 634 -4.36 15.24 -19.33
CA GLN A 634 -4.96 13.95 -19.63
C GLN A 634 -6.50 14.05 -19.76
N ALA A 635 -7.15 14.76 -18.84
CA ALA A 635 -8.60 14.98 -18.89
C ALA A 635 -9.00 15.74 -20.16
N ALA A 636 -8.28 16.79 -20.52
CA ALA A 636 -8.55 17.56 -21.73
C ALA A 636 -8.40 16.72 -23.01
N ALA A 637 -7.35 15.90 -23.09
CA ALA A 637 -7.14 15.01 -24.22
C ALA A 637 -8.23 13.93 -24.32
N MET A 638 -8.65 13.35 -23.19
CA MET A 638 -9.73 12.36 -23.17
C MET A 638 -11.08 12.97 -23.57
N ILE A 639 -11.42 14.15 -23.06
CA ILE A 639 -12.65 14.86 -23.42
C ILE A 639 -12.65 15.17 -24.93
N TYR A 640 -11.52 15.66 -25.45
CA TYR A 640 -11.40 15.98 -26.86
C TYR A 640 -11.49 14.74 -27.75
N ALA A 641 -10.80 13.66 -27.39
CA ALA A 641 -10.90 12.37 -28.08
C ALA A 641 -12.34 11.84 -28.09
N PHE A 642 -13.05 11.98 -26.95
CA PHE A 642 -14.45 11.58 -26.84
C PHE A 642 -15.37 12.40 -27.74
N ILE A 643 -15.18 13.72 -27.84
CA ILE A 643 -15.94 14.60 -28.76
C ILE A 643 -15.74 14.15 -30.21
N ILE A 644 -14.49 13.89 -30.62
CA ILE A 644 -14.17 13.41 -31.97
C ILE A 644 -14.82 12.05 -32.23
N PHE A 645 -14.75 11.15 -31.24
CA PHE A 645 -15.34 9.82 -31.30
C PHE A 645 -16.86 9.88 -31.45
N VAL A 646 -17.55 10.65 -30.62
CA VAL A 646 -19.01 10.83 -30.69
C VAL A 646 -19.43 11.37 -32.04
N SER A 647 -18.75 12.44 -32.52
CA SER A 647 -19.02 13.03 -33.82
C SER A 647 -18.89 12.02 -34.96
N GLY A 648 -17.85 11.17 -34.91
CA GLY A 648 -17.64 10.11 -35.89
C GLY A 648 -18.70 9.03 -35.86
N MET A 649 -19.06 8.56 -34.66
CA MET A 649 -20.06 7.50 -34.50
C MET A 649 -21.47 7.95 -34.92
N LEU A 650 -21.86 9.18 -34.56
CA LEU A 650 -23.12 9.77 -35.01
C LEU A 650 -23.18 9.85 -36.53
N CYS A 651 -22.11 10.34 -37.17
CA CYS A 651 -22.02 10.45 -38.59
C CYS A 651 -22.09 9.09 -39.31
N ILE A 652 -21.26 8.11 -38.88
CA ILE A 652 -21.16 6.83 -39.60
C ILE A 652 -22.43 6.01 -39.48
N HIS A 653 -23.07 5.98 -38.31
CA HIS A 653 -24.30 5.20 -38.09
C HIS A 653 -25.60 5.95 -38.46
N ASP A 654 -25.55 7.27 -38.76
CA ASP A 654 -26.73 8.14 -38.88
C ASP A 654 -27.61 8.12 -37.62
N TYR A 655 -26.97 8.13 -36.45
CA TYR A 655 -27.69 8.11 -35.19
C TYR A 655 -28.07 9.50 -34.67
N THR A 656 -29.20 9.56 -33.98
CA THR A 656 -29.49 10.67 -33.07
C THR A 656 -28.67 10.46 -31.77
N MET A 657 -28.48 11.54 -31.00
CA MET A 657 -27.73 11.44 -29.74
C MET A 657 -28.29 10.39 -28.77
N MET A 658 -29.60 10.33 -28.61
CA MET A 658 -30.27 9.33 -27.74
C MET A 658 -30.02 7.89 -28.22
N ARG A 659 -30.05 7.65 -29.53
CA ARG A 659 -29.77 6.34 -30.11
C ARG A 659 -28.29 5.96 -29.93
N PHE A 660 -27.39 6.93 -30.07
CA PHE A 660 -25.97 6.73 -29.80
C PHE A 660 -25.71 6.31 -28.35
N ILE A 661 -26.34 6.98 -27.37
CA ILE A 661 -26.20 6.64 -25.94
C ILE A 661 -26.71 5.20 -25.69
N GLY A 662 -27.90 4.86 -26.20
CA GLY A 662 -28.47 3.53 -26.01
C GLY A 662 -27.62 2.43 -26.65
N THR A 663 -27.17 2.62 -27.91
CA THR A 663 -26.31 1.64 -28.58
C THR A 663 -24.90 1.59 -27.99
N GLY A 664 -24.41 2.70 -27.46
CA GLY A 664 -23.14 2.75 -26.73
C GLY A 664 -23.19 1.91 -25.45
N LEU A 665 -24.23 2.04 -24.64
CA LEU A 665 -24.43 1.22 -23.43
C LEU A 665 -24.55 -0.26 -23.79
N LEU A 666 -25.33 -0.60 -24.81
CA LEU A 666 -25.44 -1.99 -25.30
C LEU A 666 -24.11 -2.52 -25.82
N SER A 667 -23.27 -1.69 -26.44
CA SER A 667 -21.93 -2.08 -26.90
C SER A 667 -21.00 -2.37 -25.73
N VAL A 668 -21.08 -1.59 -24.63
CA VAL A 668 -20.32 -1.87 -23.41
C VAL A 668 -20.77 -3.21 -22.77
N MET A 669 -22.09 -3.48 -22.72
CA MET A 669 -22.59 -4.79 -22.28
C MET A 669 -22.11 -5.92 -23.21
N GLY A 670 -22.07 -5.66 -24.51
CA GLY A 670 -21.53 -6.60 -25.49
C GLY A 670 -20.05 -6.90 -25.29
N ILE A 671 -19.24 -5.90 -24.90
CA ILE A 671 -17.84 -6.15 -24.51
C ILE A 671 -17.78 -7.10 -23.32
N ALA A 672 -18.57 -6.85 -22.27
CA ALA A 672 -18.61 -7.73 -21.10
C ALA A 672 -18.96 -9.17 -21.46
N ALA A 673 -19.95 -9.37 -22.34
CA ALA A 673 -20.32 -10.67 -22.86
C ALA A 673 -19.19 -11.34 -23.69
N LEU A 674 -18.49 -10.57 -24.53
CA LEU A 674 -17.35 -11.07 -25.30
C LEU A 674 -16.19 -11.47 -24.39
N VAL A 675 -15.87 -10.65 -23.38
CA VAL A 675 -14.83 -10.97 -22.40
C VAL A 675 -15.19 -12.24 -21.63
N PHE A 676 -16.44 -12.37 -21.18
CA PHE A 676 -16.93 -13.57 -20.51
C PHE A 676 -16.75 -14.82 -21.40
N LEU A 677 -17.12 -14.73 -22.68
CA LEU A 677 -16.92 -15.81 -23.65
C LEU A 677 -15.44 -16.17 -23.83
N ILE A 678 -14.57 -15.18 -23.93
CA ILE A 678 -13.12 -15.39 -24.06
C ILE A 678 -12.57 -16.12 -22.84
N VAL A 679 -12.95 -15.68 -21.63
CA VAL A 679 -12.53 -16.32 -20.38
C VAL A 679 -13.05 -17.75 -20.30
N LEU A 680 -14.32 -17.99 -20.66
CA LEU A 680 -14.89 -19.32 -20.65
C LEU A 680 -14.16 -20.26 -21.61
N VAL A 681 -13.88 -19.81 -22.84
CA VAL A 681 -13.09 -20.57 -23.81
C VAL A 681 -11.67 -20.84 -23.29
N ALA A 682 -11.04 -19.86 -22.66
CA ALA A 682 -9.70 -20.01 -22.09
C ALA A 682 -9.67 -21.08 -20.98
N ILE A 683 -10.66 -21.09 -20.10
CA ILE A 683 -10.82 -22.12 -19.05
C ILE A 683 -11.01 -23.51 -19.66
N LEU A 684 -11.89 -23.64 -20.68
CA LEU A 684 -12.10 -24.91 -21.36
C LEU A 684 -10.80 -25.41 -22.02
N VAL A 685 -10.09 -24.54 -22.74
CA VAL A 685 -8.78 -24.90 -23.35
C VAL A 685 -7.77 -25.32 -22.30
N GLN A 686 -7.72 -24.64 -21.15
CA GLN A 686 -6.83 -25.00 -20.04
C GLN A 686 -7.17 -26.39 -19.47
N GLN A 687 -8.45 -26.72 -19.31
CA GLN A 687 -8.90 -28.01 -18.84
C GLN A 687 -8.53 -29.14 -19.83
N GLU A 688 -8.79 -28.93 -21.12
CA GLU A 688 -8.40 -29.87 -22.15
C GLU A 688 -6.88 -30.07 -22.23
N TRP A 689 -6.13 -28.97 -22.14
CA TRP A 689 -4.65 -29.06 -22.13
C TRP A 689 -4.14 -29.83 -20.91
N GLY A 690 -4.71 -29.60 -19.73
CA GLY A 690 -4.43 -30.37 -18.51
C GLY A 690 -4.69 -31.86 -18.70
N PHE A 691 -5.84 -32.23 -19.32
CA PHE A 691 -6.16 -33.63 -19.65
C PHE A 691 -5.11 -34.23 -20.59
N PHE A 692 -4.77 -33.53 -21.68
CA PHE A 692 -3.78 -34.04 -22.66
C PHE A 692 -2.39 -34.17 -22.04
N THR A 693 -1.95 -33.25 -21.17
CA THR A 693 -0.65 -33.34 -20.48
C THR A 693 -0.62 -34.52 -19.51
N THR A 694 -1.70 -34.75 -18.75
CA THR A 694 -1.79 -35.92 -17.85
C THR A 694 -1.80 -37.24 -18.64
N LEU A 695 -2.58 -37.31 -19.71
CA LEU A 695 -2.62 -38.48 -20.58
C LEU A 695 -1.26 -38.77 -21.23
N PHE A 696 -0.55 -37.74 -21.67
CA PHE A 696 0.81 -37.85 -22.24
C PHE A 696 1.80 -38.38 -21.21
N LEU A 697 1.77 -37.86 -19.97
CA LEU A 697 2.62 -38.31 -18.89
C LEU A 697 2.34 -39.78 -18.51
N GLU A 698 1.06 -40.20 -18.48
CA GLU A 698 0.67 -41.59 -18.18
C GLU A 698 1.05 -42.58 -19.29
N LEU A 699 1.08 -42.15 -20.56
CA LEU A 699 1.41 -43.01 -21.69
C LEU A 699 2.91 -43.12 -21.98
N PHE A 700 3.71 -42.11 -21.57
CA PHE A 700 5.13 -42.03 -21.95
C PHE A 700 6.10 -41.98 -20.77
N MET A 701 5.63 -41.89 -19.52
CA MET A 701 6.39 -42.11 -18.29
C MET A 701 5.89 -43.36 -17.56
#